data_ff3b1da2170c2298ac2f74e94df0db3d
#
_entry.id   ff3b1da2170c2298ac2f74e94df0db3d
#
_cell.length_a   1.000
_cell.length_b   1.000
_cell.length_c   1.000
_cell.angle_alpha   90.00
_cell.angle_beta   90.00
_cell.angle_gamma   90.00
#
_symmetry.space_group_name_H-M   'P 1'
#
loop_
_entity.id
_entity.type
_entity.pdbx_description
1 polymer ?
#
loop_
_entity_poly.entity_id
_entity_poly.type
_entity_poly.pdbx_seq_one_letter_code
_entity_poly.pdbx_strand_id
1 'polypeptide(L)'
;MGKIRKSKPPRAKRSLAADNSDEEEQLPVDNKENAIQTILDQLQGADIEEKYCGLQTFAMLIENPENIPQIINRGLVKVAAPLLLDPASSVRNAAAGALRNLSTIAMETCDAMMEQDVMTPVTCYFHEHAESWVPDPNSKTKDEDSDTFIQCVNLLLNLCESSDLAVKYLGQSRILDILPRYLDLGTFSSEIVTAVLQCLFVVVEDNPAAMNKIKSNAEKQLETLLGLEGTDPSVLLVKTLAAGVIINTCGGNITTLPVDVIRRIMTILANTLSVDHRLICSQLSSNVPLSDGPGKVEAPKGKAAQQLDSQIQSVTQMLTAQQSSIEIIANICSCEDGDDQGNDSSESDEADEELCENGDEGVLAEDKLPPEMMEAFISLEVFDKVWARTQLPAQNVMLILKEYDGSQLIYKRLLSLQTRALLCINNLLSTLPIENLGGVNGVYKIWVDTGKLAFKQDPENENLAESATAVMRAALDKIKFRDSGNSNDCNLFSDLALSDIELMLTGIKECQVPEIRSNLIRMVGILALLLVNNLNDVTSNVICTITEFILEQAHKENEVWVLAEAIDTLVDVYSEDETDVLAAKVKLTDKLAILAPILKNKARQQKRLPKEYKVLVSTATSNLPRFIKYKKDRISRL
;
A
#
# COMPACT_ATOMS: atom_id res chain seq x y z
N MET A 1 8.14 -7.30 -9.73
CA MET A 1 7.32 -6.09 -9.54
C MET A 1 6.11 -6.50 -8.72
N GLY A 2 6.03 -6.12 -7.46
CA GLY A 2 4.93 -6.53 -6.60
C GLY A 2 3.62 -5.87 -7.01
N LYS A 3 2.51 -6.62 -7.03
CA LYS A 3 1.18 -6.02 -6.83
C LYS A 3 1.34 -5.02 -5.68
N ILE A 4 0.72 -3.83 -5.78
CA ILE A 4 0.44 -3.08 -4.56
C ILE A 4 -0.54 -3.97 -3.80
N ARG A 5 -0.02 -5.01 -3.13
CA ARG A 5 -0.71 -5.56 -1.98
C ARG A 5 -1.03 -4.33 -1.18
N LYS A 6 -2.29 -4.16 -0.75
CA LYS A 6 -2.60 -3.15 0.25
C LYS A 6 -1.46 -3.23 1.24
N SER A 7 -0.43 -2.41 1.00
CA SER A 7 0.69 -2.34 1.93
C SER A 7 -0.02 -1.94 3.18
N LYS A 8 -0.08 -2.87 4.14
CA LYS A 8 -0.61 -2.58 5.46
C LYS A 8 -0.10 -1.20 5.76
N PRO A 9 -0.96 -0.23 6.09
CA PRO A 9 -0.50 1.12 6.28
C PRO A 9 0.72 0.98 7.16
N PRO A 10 1.89 1.46 6.75
CA PRO A 10 3.09 1.27 7.54
C PRO A 10 2.73 1.80 8.88
N ARG A 11 2.85 0.98 9.88
CA ARG A 11 2.60 1.35 11.27
C ARG A 11 3.33 2.67 11.44
N ALA A 12 2.58 3.77 11.58
CA ALA A 12 3.12 4.94 12.19
C ALA A 12 3.62 4.45 13.55
N LYS A 13 4.92 4.17 13.67
CA LYS A 13 5.58 4.26 14.94
C LYS A 13 5.28 5.69 15.35
N ARG A 14 4.30 5.88 16.25
CA ARG A 14 4.15 7.13 16.96
C ARG A 14 5.51 7.42 17.54
N SER A 15 6.28 8.29 16.92
CA SER A 15 7.36 8.98 17.59
C SER A 15 6.65 9.86 18.60
N LEU A 16 6.60 9.38 19.83
CA LEU A 16 6.35 10.18 21.01
C LEU A 16 7.57 11.08 21.20
N ALA A 17 7.55 12.22 20.54
CA ALA A 17 8.33 13.38 20.89
C ALA A 17 7.40 14.59 20.76
N ALA A 18 6.52 14.70 21.72
CA ALA A 18 5.94 15.97 22.12
C ALA A 18 6.19 16.05 23.61
N ASP A 19 7.23 16.78 23.94
CA ASP A 19 7.44 17.36 25.24
C ASP A 19 6.27 18.28 25.53
N ASN A 20 5.29 17.78 26.28
CA ASN A 20 4.30 18.56 27.00
C ASN A 20 4.14 17.91 28.36
N SER A 21 4.72 18.57 29.33
CA SER A 21 4.47 18.46 30.75
C SER A 21 2.99 18.79 31.05
N ASP A 22 2.14 17.79 30.85
CA ASP A 22 0.93 17.63 31.66
C ASP A 22 1.10 16.25 32.32
N GLU A 23 1.22 16.26 33.64
CA GLU A 23 1.25 15.09 34.47
C GLU A 23 -0.06 14.31 34.28
N GLU A 24 -0.11 13.45 33.23
CA GLU A 24 -1.06 12.34 33.22
C GLU A 24 -0.60 11.38 34.32
N GLU A 25 -1.29 11.42 35.44
CA GLU A 25 -1.21 10.42 36.51
C GLU A 25 -1.32 9.03 35.87
N GLN A 26 -0.18 8.38 35.63
CA GLN A 26 -0.14 6.96 35.31
C GLN A 26 -0.75 6.22 36.51
N LEU A 27 -1.99 5.75 36.30
CA LEU A 27 -2.65 4.91 37.30
C LEU A 27 -1.73 3.72 37.61
N PRO A 28 -1.51 3.39 38.88
CA PRO A 28 -0.72 2.22 39.29
C PRO A 28 -1.24 0.95 38.61
N VAL A 29 -0.36 0.01 38.34
CA VAL A 29 -0.69 -1.26 37.63
C VAL A 29 -1.87 -1.99 38.31
N ASP A 30 -1.95 -1.97 39.64
CA ASP A 30 -3.06 -2.54 40.44
C ASP A 30 -4.42 -1.89 40.12
N ASN A 31 -4.46 -0.60 39.75
CA ASN A 31 -5.71 0.08 39.40
C ASN A 31 -6.18 -0.28 37.96
N LYS A 32 -5.27 -0.57 37.05
CA LYS A 32 -5.61 -1.01 35.68
C LYS A 32 -6.19 -2.44 35.67
N GLU A 33 -5.64 -3.34 36.46
CA GLU A 33 -6.17 -4.71 36.59
C GLU A 33 -7.56 -4.73 37.21
N ASN A 34 -7.81 -3.89 38.22
CA ASN A 34 -9.12 -3.74 38.81
C ASN A 34 -10.14 -3.16 37.83
N ALA A 35 -9.75 -2.21 36.96
CA ALA A 35 -10.63 -1.66 35.95
C ALA A 35 -11.07 -2.72 34.91
N ILE A 36 -10.16 -3.56 34.45
CA ILE A 36 -10.49 -4.65 33.50
C ILE A 36 -11.41 -5.69 34.16
N GLN A 37 -11.16 -6.03 35.42
CA GLN A 37 -12.04 -6.95 36.16
C GLN A 37 -13.45 -6.37 36.33
N THR A 38 -13.56 -5.09 36.65
CA THR A 38 -14.85 -4.40 36.75
C THR A 38 -15.61 -4.44 35.42
N ILE A 39 -14.93 -4.23 34.30
CA ILE A 39 -15.54 -4.34 32.95
C ILE A 39 -16.04 -5.76 32.73
N LEU A 40 -15.23 -6.79 33.01
CA LEU A 40 -15.64 -8.19 32.85
C LEU A 40 -16.90 -8.50 33.66
N ASP A 41 -16.97 -8.05 34.90
CA ASP A 41 -18.12 -8.24 35.79
C ASP A 41 -19.37 -7.54 35.23
N GLN A 42 -19.23 -6.30 34.72
CA GLN A 42 -20.31 -5.55 34.09
C GLN A 42 -20.81 -6.23 32.80
N LEU A 43 -19.91 -6.73 31.95
CA LEU A 43 -20.28 -7.39 30.68
C LEU A 43 -20.98 -8.73 30.91
N GLN A 44 -20.69 -9.42 32.01
CA GLN A 44 -21.33 -10.69 32.40
C GLN A 44 -22.62 -10.49 33.21
N GLY A 45 -22.89 -9.28 33.64
CA GLY A 45 -24.11 -8.92 34.37
C GLY A 45 -25.38 -9.07 33.52
N ALA A 46 -26.54 -9.01 34.14
CA ALA A 46 -27.84 -9.06 33.48
C ALA A 46 -28.37 -7.66 33.10
N ASP A 47 -27.85 -6.62 33.72
CA ASP A 47 -28.31 -5.26 33.54
C ASP A 47 -27.81 -4.66 32.22
N ILE A 48 -28.71 -4.06 31.42
CA ILE A 48 -28.40 -3.48 30.12
C ILE A 48 -27.50 -2.24 30.29
N GLU A 49 -27.75 -1.41 31.29
CA GLU A 49 -26.99 -0.18 31.51
C GLU A 49 -25.55 -0.51 31.99
N GLU A 50 -25.39 -1.52 32.86
CA GLU A 50 -24.07 -2.00 33.26
C GLU A 50 -23.26 -2.54 32.08
N LYS A 51 -23.86 -3.39 31.22
CA LYS A 51 -23.21 -3.88 29.99
C LYS A 51 -22.79 -2.74 29.07
N TYR A 52 -23.71 -1.79 28.86
CA TYR A 52 -23.43 -0.63 27.99
C TYR A 52 -22.27 0.21 28.53
N CYS A 53 -22.29 0.55 29.82
CA CYS A 53 -21.21 1.27 30.50
C CYS A 53 -19.87 0.50 30.43
N GLY A 54 -19.90 -0.82 30.64
CA GLY A 54 -18.72 -1.68 30.51
C GLY A 54 -18.12 -1.64 29.11
N LEU A 55 -18.96 -1.69 28.07
CA LEU A 55 -18.51 -1.60 26.66
C LEU A 55 -17.95 -0.21 26.31
N GLN A 56 -18.53 0.87 26.83
CA GLN A 56 -17.99 2.23 26.66
C GLN A 56 -16.63 2.36 27.33
N THR A 57 -16.49 1.84 28.57
CA THR A 57 -15.20 1.83 29.28
C THR A 57 -14.17 0.97 28.54
N PHE A 58 -14.59 -0.17 27.98
CA PHE A 58 -13.73 -0.99 27.12
C PHE A 58 -13.24 -0.22 25.90
N ALA A 59 -14.12 0.51 25.21
CA ALA A 59 -13.75 1.33 24.07
C ALA A 59 -12.73 2.43 24.44
N MET A 60 -12.88 3.07 25.60
CA MET A 60 -11.91 4.05 26.11
C MET A 60 -10.55 3.40 26.45
N LEU A 61 -10.53 2.20 27.03
CA LEU A 61 -9.28 1.49 27.32
C LEU A 61 -8.47 1.18 26.06
N ILE A 62 -9.13 0.92 24.93
CA ILE A 62 -8.50 0.62 23.64
C ILE A 62 -7.73 1.83 23.10
N GLU A 63 -8.11 3.06 23.46
CA GLU A 63 -7.42 4.27 22.98
C GLU A 63 -5.95 4.32 23.42
N ASN A 64 -5.61 3.70 24.56
CA ASN A 64 -4.23 3.57 24.98
C ASN A 64 -3.64 2.20 24.59
N PRO A 65 -2.69 2.15 23.63
CA PRO A 65 -2.06 0.91 23.14
C PRO A 65 -1.40 0.05 24.24
N GLU A 66 -0.96 0.66 25.35
CA GLU A 66 -0.36 -0.07 26.48
C GLU A 66 -1.33 -1.02 27.16
N ASN A 67 -2.64 -0.80 27.03
CA ASN A 67 -3.66 -1.65 27.63
C ASN A 67 -3.96 -2.90 26.80
N ILE A 68 -3.61 -2.92 25.52
CA ILE A 68 -3.99 -3.98 24.58
C ILE A 68 -3.53 -5.37 25.04
N PRO A 69 -2.27 -5.58 25.48
CA PRO A 69 -1.84 -6.89 25.98
C PRO A 69 -2.70 -7.39 27.16
N GLN A 70 -3.10 -6.52 28.06
CA GLN A 70 -3.93 -6.89 29.21
C GLN A 70 -5.37 -7.21 28.78
N ILE A 71 -5.95 -6.42 27.85
CA ILE A 71 -7.27 -6.67 27.27
C ILE A 71 -7.32 -8.07 26.67
N ILE A 72 -6.32 -8.43 25.88
CA ILE A 72 -6.23 -9.73 25.22
C ILE A 72 -6.01 -10.85 26.24
N ASN A 73 -5.04 -10.71 27.15
CA ASN A 73 -4.69 -11.74 28.12
C ASN A 73 -5.81 -12.03 29.13
N ARG A 74 -6.63 -11.03 29.46
CA ARG A 74 -7.79 -11.18 30.38
C ARG A 74 -9.03 -11.71 29.65
N GLY A 75 -9.00 -11.89 28.33
CA GLY A 75 -10.08 -12.47 27.55
C GLY A 75 -11.31 -11.58 27.39
N LEU A 76 -11.14 -10.24 27.38
CA LEU A 76 -12.26 -9.31 27.16
C LEU A 76 -12.99 -9.60 25.85
N VAL A 77 -12.30 -10.02 24.80
CA VAL A 77 -12.92 -10.36 23.51
C VAL A 77 -13.90 -11.52 23.67
N LYS A 78 -13.54 -12.57 24.44
CA LYS A 78 -14.43 -13.74 24.68
C LYS A 78 -15.74 -13.36 25.34
N VAL A 79 -15.73 -12.30 26.15
CA VAL A 79 -16.93 -11.83 26.87
C VAL A 79 -17.70 -10.80 26.05
N ALA A 80 -16.99 -9.91 25.34
CA ALA A 80 -17.61 -8.84 24.54
C ALA A 80 -18.20 -9.36 23.23
N ALA A 81 -17.56 -10.31 22.54
CA ALA A 81 -18.03 -10.78 21.23
C ALA A 81 -19.43 -11.41 21.24
N PRO A 82 -19.83 -12.25 22.22
CA PRO A 82 -21.21 -12.73 22.32
C PRO A 82 -22.26 -11.64 22.49
N LEU A 83 -21.89 -10.45 22.99
CA LEU A 83 -22.81 -9.31 23.13
C LEU A 83 -23.24 -8.70 21.77
N LEU A 84 -22.64 -9.11 20.67
CA LEU A 84 -23.17 -8.84 19.32
C LEU A 84 -24.56 -9.44 19.09
N LEU A 85 -24.95 -10.41 19.91
CA LEU A 85 -26.26 -11.09 19.88
C LEU A 85 -27.16 -10.69 21.04
N ASP A 86 -26.78 -9.68 21.84
CA ASP A 86 -27.58 -9.23 22.98
C ASP A 86 -28.97 -8.76 22.50
N PRO A 87 -30.06 -9.06 23.24
CA PRO A 87 -31.40 -8.58 22.92
C PRO A 87 -31.51 -7.06 22.78
N ALA A 88 -30.73 -6.29 23.55
CA ALA A 88 -30.73 -4.83 23.52
C ALA A 88 -29.87 -4.31 22.34
N SER A 89 -30.46 -3.50 21.45
CA SER A 89 -29.75 -2.89 20.31
C SER A 89 -28.57 -2.03 20.72
N SER A 90 -28.71 -1.26 21.78
CA SER A 90 -27.64 -0.41 22.35
C SER A 90 -26.42 -1.20 22.79
N VAL A 91 -26.62 -2.39 23.38
CA VAL A 91 -25.53 -3.29 23.78
C VAL A 91 -24.85 -3.88 22.55
N ARG A 92 -25.64 -4.35 21.55
CA ARG A 92 -25.08 -4.85 20.28
C ARG A 92 -24.22 -3.79 19.59
N ASN A 93 -24.72 -2.56 19.50
CA ASN A 93 -24.03 -1.44 18.87
C ASN A 93 -22.72 -1.12 19.59
N ALA A 94 -22.75 -0.98 20.90
CA ALA A 94 -21.56 -0.70 21.71
C ALA A 94 -20.52 -1.83 21.60
N ALA A 95 -20.95 -3.11 21.60
CA ALA A 95 -20.07 -4.26 21.43
C ALA A 95 -19.40 -4.26 20.04
N ALA A 96 -20.18 -4.02 18.97
CA ALA A 96 -19.68 -3.95 17.61
C ALA A 96 -18.65 -2.81 17.45
N GLY A 97 -18.95 -1.63 18.01
CA GLY A 97 -18.04 -0.48 17.98
C GLY A 97 -16.73 -0.73 18.72
N ALA A 98 -16.79 -1.29 19.95
CA ALA A 98 -15.60 -1.61 20.73
C ALA A 98 -14.71 -2.68 20.05
N LEU A 99 -15.31 -3.77 19.56
CA LEU A 99 -14.58 -4.82 18.84
C LEU A 99 -13.97 -4.30 17.53
N ARG A 100 -14.71 -3.48 16.77
CA ARG A 100 -14.18 -2.83 15.57
C ARG A 100 -13.00 -1.90 15.90
N ASN A 101 -13.08 -1.11 16.99
CA ASN A 101 -11.97 -0.26 17.41
C ASN A 101 -10.74 -1.11 17.79
N LEU A 102 -10.93 -2.21 18.50
CA LEU A 102 -9.83 -3.12 18.85
C LEU A 102 -9.16 -3.72 17.61
N SER A 103 -9.92 -4.09 16.60
CA SER A 103 -9.40 -4.68 15.35
C SER A 103 -8.56 -3.72 14.50
N THR A 104 -8.63 -2.39 14.77
CA THR A 104 -7.81 -1.40 14.02
C THR A 104 -6.41 -1.19 14.60
N ILE A 105 -6.11 -1.75 15.78
CA ILE A 105 -4.86 -1.43 16.50
C ILE A 105 -3.65 -2.07 15.83
N ALA A 106 -3.68 -3.39 15.60
CA ALA A 106 -2.55 -4.13 15.03
C ALA A 106 -2.99 -5.49 14.48
N MET A 107 -2.17 -6.07 13.59
CA MET A 107 -2.41 -7.41 13.04
C MET A 107 -2.44 -8.46 14.14
N GLU A 108 -1.45 -8.43 15.03
CA GLU A 108 -1.34 -9.39 16.14
C GLU A 108 -2.55 -9.30 17.07
N THR A 109 -3.20 -8.13 17.12
CA THR A 109 -4.47 -7.97 17.84
C THR A 109 -5.60 -8.71 17.13
N CYS A 110 -5.68 -8.64 15.81
CA CYS A 110 -6.66 -9.38 15.02
C CYS A 110 -6.46 -10.89 15.16
N ASP A 111 -5.22 -11.39 15.08
CA ASP A 111 -4.92 -12.80 15.29
C ASP A 111 -5.33 -13.27 16.70
N ALA A 112 -5.05 -12.47 17.74
CA ALA A 112 -5.48 -12.76 19.09
C ALA A 112 -7.01 -12.73 19.26
N MET A 113 -7.72 -11.84 18.53
CA MET A 113 -9.19 -11.83 18.49
C MET A 113 -9.73 -13.09 17.81
N MET A 114 -9.08 -13.58 16.76
CA MET A 114 -9.41 -14.85 16.10
C MET A 114 -9.22 -16.04 17.03
N GLU A 115 -8.11 -16.09 17.78
CA GLU A 115 -7.86 -17.13 18.80
C GLU A 115 -8.90 -17.12 19.93
N GLN A 116 -9.52 -15.97 20.19
CA GLN A 116 -10.60 -15.80 21.17
C GLN A 116 -12.00 -15.97 20.57
N ASP A 117 -12.09 -16.52 19.37
CA ASP A 117 -13.33 -16.89 18.67
C ASP A 117 -14.29 -15.72 18.44
N VAL A 118 -13.77 -14.58 17.97
CA VAL A 118 -14.60 -13.44 17.58
C VAL A 118 -15.49 -13.75 16.36
N MET A 119 -15.08 -14.68 15.49
CA MET A 119 -15.80 -14.96 14.24
C MET A 119 -17.10 -15.70 14.42
N THR A 120 -17.23 -16.56 15.42
CA THR A 120 -18.52 -17.26 15.70
C THR A 120 -19.64 -16.27 16.02
N PRO A 121 -19.50 -15.34 16.99
CA PRO A 121 -20.52 -14.31 17.24
C PRO A 121 -20.80 -13.40 16.04
N VAL A 122 -19.74 -12.98 15.29
CA VAL A 122 -19.92 -12.19 14.06
C VAL A 122 -20.75 -12.95 13.05
N THR A 123 -20.46 -14.23 12.82
CA THR A 123 -21.22 -15.07 11.87
C THR A 123 -22.67 -15.24 12.31
N CYS A 124 -22.92 -15.50 13.60
CA CYS A 124 -24.26 -15.59 14.16
C CYS A 124 -25.01 -14.26 13.99
N TYR A 125 -24.37 -13.12 14.20
CA TYR A 125 -24.98 -11.81 13.96
C TYR A 125 -25.47 -11.67 12.52
N PHE A 126 -24.66 -12.02 11.52
CA PHE A 126 -25.07 -11.95 10.11
C PHE A 126 -26.24 -12.90 9.81
N HIS A 127 -26.30 -14.08 10.40
CA HIS A 127 -27.40 -15.03 10.21
C HIS A 127 -28.67 -14.64 10.94
N GLU A 128 -28.59 -14.22 12.19
CA GLU A 128 -29.75 -14.03 13.05
C GLU A 128 -30.35 -12.63 12.89
N HIS A 129 -29.51 -11.61 12.76
CA HIS A 129 -29.95 -10.22 12.73
C HIS A 129 -29.88 -9.61 11.32
N ALA A 130 -28.83 -9.87 10.56
CA ALA A 130 -28.63 -9.22 9.27
C ALA A 130 -29.36 -9.91 8.11
N GLU A 131 -29.56 -11.23 8.12
CA GLU A 131 -30.12 -11.96 6.96
C GLU A 131 -31.54 -11.49 6.57
N SER A 132 -32.36 -11.10 7.53
CA SER A 132 -33.75 -10.65 7.30
C SER A 132 -33.98 -9.17 7.56
N TRP A 133 -32.98 -8.45 8.07
CA TRP A 133 -33.13 -7.05 8.45
C TRP A 133 -33.30 -6.13 7.24
N VAL A 134 -34.21 -5.17 7.37
CA VAL A 134 -34.44 -4.08 6.40
C VAL A 134 -34.61 -2.79 7.21
N PRO A 135 -33.96 -1.65 6.82
CA PRO A 135 -34.14 -0.38 7.49
C PRO A 135 -35.60 0.07 7.51
N ASP A 136 -36.07 0.66 8.59
CA ASP A 136 -37.39 1.29 8.63
C ASP A 136 -37.35 2.62 7.84
N PRO A 137 -38.06 2.73 6.70
CA PRO A 137 -38.08 3.95 5.89
C PRO A 137 -38.69 5.16 6.61
N ASN A 138 -39.43 4.94 7.71
CA ASN A 138 -40.06 6.00 8.49
C ASN A 138 -39.27 6.42 9.74
N SER A 139 -38.14 5.79 10.01
CA SER A 139 -37.30 6.15 11.15
C SER A 139 -36.69 7.54 10.94
N LYS A 140 -37.00 8.49 11.84
CA LYS A 140 -36.42 9.84 11.87
C LYS A 140 -35.14 9.93 12.70
N THR A 141 -34.80 8.87 13.41
CA THR A 141 -33.59 8.75 14.24
C THR A 141 -32.55 7.91 13.53
N LYS A 142 -31.26 8.10 13.82
CA LYS A 142 -30.24 7.15 13.39
C LYS A 142 -30.66 5.76 13.87
N ASP A 143 -30.86 4.87 12.92
CA ASP A 143 -31.21 3.48 13.21
C ASP A 143 -29.97 2.79 13.81
N GLU A 144 -30.05 2.44 15.10
CA GLU A 144 -28.94 1.75 15.79
C GLU A 144 -28.57 0.43 15.11
N ASP A 145 -29.54 -0.25 14.50
CA ASP A 145 -29.30 -1.51 13.80
C ASP A 145 -28.51 -1.27 12.50
N SER A 146 -28.74 -0.15 11.80
CA SER A 146 -27.92 0.27 10.66
C SER A 146 -26.47 0.53 11.06
N ASP A 147 -26.27 1.24 12.17
CA ASP A 147 -24.91 1.51 12.68
C ASP A 147 -24.23 0.22 13.14
N THR A 148 -24.94 -0.64 13.88
CA THR A 148 -24.45 -1.96 14.31
C THR A 148 -24.01 -2.80 13.10
N PHE A 149 -24.82 -2.84 12.04
CA PHE A 149 -24.49 -3.56 10.81
C PHE A 149 -23.18 -3.02 10.21
N ILE A 150 -23.06 -1.70 10.06
CA ILE A 150 -21.85 -1.07 9.52
C ILE A 150 -20.62 -1.38 10.39
N GLN A 151 -20.76 -1.33 11.72
CA GLN A 151 -19.67 -1.68 12.63
C GLN A 151 -19.26 -3.15 12.49
N CYS A 152 -20.21 -4.08 12.37
CA CYS A 152 -19.93 -5.51 12.18
C CYS A 152 -19.26 -5.79 10.81
N VAL A 153 -19.70 -5.11 9.73
CA VAL A 153 -19.06 -5.21 8.41
C VAL A 153 -17.63 -4.68 8.46
N ASN A 154 -17.40 -3.55 9.13
CA ASN A 154 -16.06 -2.97 9.29
C ASN A 154 -15.17 -3.84 10.19
N LEU A 155 -15.72 -4.47 11.24
CA LEU A 155 -15.00 -5.46 12.05
C LEU A 155 -14.55 -6.63 11.17
N LEU A 156 -15.45 -7.19 10.37
CA LEU A 156 -15.15 -8.28 9.44
C LEU A 156 -14.08 -7.88 8.43
N LEU A 157 -14.18 -6.66 7.85
CA LEU A 157 -13.17 -6.08 6.96
C LEU A 157 -11.79 -6.07 7.62
N ASN A 158 -11.68 -5.49 8.82
CA ASN A 158 -10.40 -5.37 9.53
C ASN A 158 -9.79 -6.73 9.88
N LEU A 159 -10.62 -7.69 10.29
CA LEU A 159 -10.16 -9.06 10.56
C LEU A 159 -9.63 -9.74 9.30
N CYS A 160 -10.35 -9.64 8.17
CA CYS A 160 -9.93 -10.24 6.90
C CYS A 160 -8.71 -9.56 6.27
N GLU A 161 -8.55 -8.25 6.48
CA GLU A 161 -7.35 -7.52 6.02
C GLU A 161 -6.09 -7.90 6.81
N SER A 162 -6.25 -8.35 8.06
CA SER A 162 -5.15 -8.55 9.00
C SER A 162 -4.84 -10.00 9.32
N SER A 163 -5.78 -10.94 9.10
CA SER A 163 -5.62 -12.35 9.50
C SER A 163 -6.05 -13.33 8.41
N ASP A 164 -5.10 -14.18 8.01
CA ASP A 164 -5.39 -15.28 7.07
C ASP A 164 -6.39 -16.30 7.63
N LEU A 165 -6.48 -16.42 8.97
CA LEU A 165 -7.47 -17.27 9.63
C LEU A 165 -8.88 -16.74 9.42
N ALA A 166 -9.07 -15.41 9.46
CA ALA A 166 -10.38 -14.80 9.20
C ALA A 166 -10.83 -15.03 7.75
N VAL A 167 -9.91 -14.90 6.80
CA VAL A 167 -10.18 -15.18 5.37
C VAL A 167 -10.60 -16.63 5.15
N LYS A 168 -9.89 -17.59 5.76
CA LYS A 168 -10.24 -19.02 5.69
C LYS A 168 -11.60 -19.31 6.29
N TYR A 169 -11.90 -18.74 7.47
CA TYR A 169 -13.17 -18.90 8.15
C TYR A 169 -14.32 -18.35 7.30
N LEU A 170 -14.14 -17.16 6.74
CA LEU A 170 -15.13 -16.51 5.88
C LEU A 170 -15.45 -17.35 4.64
N GLY A 171 -14.45 -17.96 4.00
CA GLY A 171 -14.63 -18.86 2.85
C GLY A 171 -15.57 -20.04 3.13
N GLN A 172 -15.64 -20.51 4.39
CA GLN A 172 -16.50 -21.61 4.84
C GLN A 172 -17.86 -21.14 5.35
N SER A 173 -18.01 -19.85 5.67
CA SER A 173 -19.26 -19.28 6.20
C SER A 173 -20.23 -18.90 5.08
N ARG A 174 -21.51 -18.62 5.47
CA ARG A 174 -22.53 -18.10 4.56
C ARG A 174 -22.56 -16.56 4.48
N ILE A 175 -21.63 -15.86 5.13
CA ILE A 175 -21.62 -14.39 5.14
C ILE A 175 -21.53 -13.84 3.71
N LEU A 176 -20.73 -14.47 2.84
CA LEU A 176 -20.60 -14.08 1.42
C LEU A 176 -21.88 -14.31 0.59
N ASP A 177 -22.82 -15.09 1.09
CA ASP A 177 -24.14 -15.26 0.47
C ASP A 177 -25.13 -14.18 0.94
N ILE A 178 -24.90 -13.61 2.13
CA ILE A 178 -25.75 -12.58 2.76
C ILE A 178 -25.38 -11.18 2.28
N LEU A 179 -24.07 -10.83 2.24
CA LEU A 179 -23.59 -9.48 1.94
C LEU A 179 -24.08 -8.90 0.60
N PRO A 180 -24.18 -9.65 -0.52
CA PRO A 180 -24.67 -9.12 -1.79
C PRO A 180 -26.08 -8.51 -1.74
N ARG A 181 -26.93 -8.96 -0.82
CA ARG A 181 -28.26 -8.38 -0.61
C ARG A 181 -28.22 -6.89 -0.28
N TYR A 182 -27.20 -6.45 0.41
CA TYR A 182 -27.01 -5.08 0.86
C TYR A 182 -26.44 -4.13 -0.21
N LEU A 183 -26.28 -4.60 -1.45
CA LEU A 183 -25.81 -3.79 -2.58
C LEU A 183 -26.96 -3.05 -3.31
N ASP A 184 -28.17 -3.10 -2.79
CA ASP A 184 -29.34 -2.42 -3.37
C ASP A 184 -29.54 -1.03 -2.75
N LEU A 185 -29.19 0.04 -3.48
CA LEU A 185 -29.41 1.43 -3.08
C LEU A 185 -30.89 1.84 -3.02
N GLY A 186 -31.80 1.05 -3.57
CA GLY A 186 -33.25 1.28 -3.44
C GLY A 186 -33.75 0.95 -2.04
N THR A 187 -33.09 0.05 -1.36
CA THR A 187 -33.46 -0.46 -0.03
C THR A 187 -32.52 0.05 1.08
N PHE A 188 -31.21 0.14 0.78
CA PHE A 188 -30.19 0.45 1.78
C PHE A 188 -29.51 1.80 1.50
N SER A 189 -29.06 2.46 2.57
CA SER A 189 -28.33 3.74 2.47
C SER A 189 -26.99 3.56 1.75
N SER A 190 -26.49 4.64 1.16
CA SER A 190 -25.16 4.64 0.52
C SER A 190 -24.03 4.28 1.50
N GLU A 191 -24.20 4.54 2.80
CA GLU A 191 -23.24 4.19 3.84
C GLU A 191 -23.13 2.67 4.02
N ILE A 192 -24.27 1.98 4.07
CA ILE A 192 -24.35 0.52 4.15
C ILE A 192 -23.74 -0.11 2.90
N VAL A 193 -24.16 0.34 1.71
CA VAL A 193 -23.64 -0.17 0.43
C VAL A 193 -22.13 0.03 0.35
N THR A 194 -21.62 1.20 0.76
CA THR A 194 -20.19 1.50 0.78
C THR A 194 -19.42 0.57 1.73
N ALA A 195 -19.92 0.36 2.95
CA ALA A 195 -19.27 -0.54 3.91
C ALA A 195 -19.17 -1.97 3.37
N VAL A 196 -20.26 -2.48 2.80
CA VAL A 196 -20.28 -3.82 2.18
C VAL A 196 -19.33 -3.90 1.00
N LEU A 197 -19.33 -2.92 0.09
CA LEU A 197 -18.39 -2.89 -1.05
C LEU A 197 -16.92 -2.84 -0.60
N GLN A 198 -16.60 -2.07 0.44
CA GLN A 198 -15.24 -2.03 1.00
C GLN A 198 -14.82 -3.39 1.56
N CYS A 199 -15.74 -4.06 2.28
CA CYS A 199 -15.50 -5.41 2.78
C CYS A 199 -15.29 -6.40 1.62
N LEU A 200 -16.16 -6.41 0.63
CA LEU A 200 -16.05 -7.30 -0.53
C LEU A 200 -14.78 -7.03 -1.33
N PHE A 201 -14.40 -5.77 -1.51
CA PHE A 201 -13.18 -5.39 -2.25
C PHE A 201 -11.92 -6.02 -1.64
N VAL A 202 -11.84 -6.06 -0.29
CA VAL A 202 -10.74 -6.72 0.41
C VAL A 202 -10.84 -8.23 0.37
N VAL A 203 -12.03 -8.77 0.65
CA VAL A 203 -12.24 -10.21 0.85
C VAL A 203 -12.09 -11.02 -0.43
N VAL A 204 -12.40 -10.44 -1.59
CA VAL A 204 -12.24 -11.13 -2.89
C VAL A 204 -10.82 -11.06 -3.44
N GLU A 205 -9.96 -10.21 -2.89
CA GLU A 205 -8.56 -10.12 -3.31
C GLU A 205 -7.82 -11.41 -2.96
N ASP A 206 -7.20 -12.05 -3.94
CA ASP A 206 -6.44 -13.31 -3.82
C ASP A 206 -7.19 -14.46 -3.10
N ASN A 207 -8.54 -14.45 -3.15
CA ASN A 207 -9.40 -15.46 -2.53
C ASN A 207 -10.32 -16.13 -3.55
N PRO A 208 -9.92 -17.23 -4.21
CA PRO A 208 -10.70 -17.88 -5.27
C PRO A 208 -12.10 -18.34 -4.84
N ALA A 209 -12.27 -18.74 -3.58
CA ALA A 209 -13.56 -19.18 -3.05
C ALA A 209 -14.53 -17.99 -2.94
N ALA A 210 -14.07 -16.84 -2.45
CA ALA A 210 -14.84 -15.62 -2.38
C ALA A 210 -15.13 -15.05 -3.77
N MET A 211 -14.14 -15.03 -4.67
CA MET A 211 -14.32 -14.60 -6.07
C MET A 211 -15.47 -15.32 -6.74
N ASN A 212 -15.49 -16.66 -6.70
CA ASN A 212 -16.52 -17.47 -7.33
C ASN A 212 -17.91 -17.22 -6.73
N LYS A 213 -18.00 -17.10 -5.41
CA LYS A 213 -19.27 -16.82 -4.72
C LYS A 213 -19.79 -15.43 -5.09
N ILE A 214 -18.95 -14.40 -5.03
CA ILE A 214 -19.36 -13.02 -5.33
C ILE A 214 -19.69 -12.85 -6.81
N LYS A 215 -18.91 -13.45 -7.71
CA LYS A 215 -19.21 -13.45 -9.14
C LYS A 215 -20.60 -14.05 -9.43
N SER A 216 -20.97 -15.16 -8.78
CA SER A 216 -22.27 -15.80 -8.99
C SER A 216 -23.43 -15.04 -8.31
N ASN A 217 -23.21 -14.41 -7.16
CA ASN A 217 -24.29 -13.89 -6.31
C ASN A 217 -24.49 -12.37 -6.42
N ALA A 218 -23.48 -11.62 -6.89
CA ALA A 218 -23.48 -10.16 -6.87
C ALA A 218 -23.27 -9.49 -8.23
N GLU A 219 -22.97 -10.23 -9.31
CA GLU A 219 -22.61 -9.69 -10.62
C GLU A 219 -23.60 -8.63 -11.10
N LYS A 220 -24.89 -8.97 -11.09
CA LYS A 220 -25.98 -8.08 -11.55
C LYS A 220 -26.09 -6.80 -10.71
N GLN A 221 -25.97 -6.92 -9.39
CA GLN A 221 -25.99 -5.76 -8.49
C GLN A 221 -24.78 -4.86 -8.72
N LEU A 222 -23.59 -5.44 -8.86
CA LEU A 222 -22.36 -4.70 -9.15
C LEU A 222 -22.43 -3.96 -10.49
N GLU A 223 -22.95 -4.60 -11.55
CA GLU A 223 -23.18 -3.93 -12.84
C GLU A 223 -24.19 -2.78 -12.74
N THR A 224 -25.24 -2.95 -11.93
CA THR A 224 -26.22 -1.88 -11.66
C THR A 224 -25.55 -0.69 -10.98
N LEU A 225 -24.66 -0.93 -10.01
CA LEU A 225 -23.93 0.12 -9.32
C LEU A 225 -22.93 0.84 -10.26
N LEU A 226 -22.31 0.16 -11.22
CA LEU A 226 -21.50 0.83 -12.25
C LEU A 226 -22.33 1.79 -13.13
N GLY A 227 -23.62 1.48 -13.31
CA GLY A 227 -24.56 2.26 -14.12
C GLY A 227 -25.14 3.50 -13.44
N LEU A 228 -24.83 3.75 -12.16
CA LEU A 228 -25.37 4.91 -11.44
C LEU A 228 -25.03 6.22 -12.13
N GLU A 229 -25.99 7.13 -12.17
CA GLU A 229 -25.80 8.49 -12.66
C GLU A 229 -25.32 9.41 -11.53
N GLY A 230 -24.62 10.50 -11.89
CA GLY A 230 -24.11 11.49 -10.94
C GLY A 230 -22.61 11.41 -10.70
N THR A 231 -22.09 12.52 -10.15
CA THR A 231 -20.68 12.75 -9.85
C THR A 231 -20.47 13.16 -8.38
N ASP A 232 -21.48 12.99 -7.55
CA ASP A 232 -21.37 13.24 -6.12
C ASP A 232 -20.33 12.29 -5.50
N PRO A 233 -19.58 12.73 -4.48
CA PRO A 233 -18.54 11.93 -3.86
C PRO A 233 -18.99 10.54 -3.38
N SER A 234 -20.20 10.43 -2.83
CA SER A 234 -20.80 9.17 -2.41
C SER A 234 -21.07 8.22 -3.59
N VAL A 235 -21.59 8.76 -4.69
CA VAL A 235 -21.88 8.00 -5.93
C VAL A 235 -20.58 7.54 -6.57
N LEU A 236 -19.58 8.42 -6.69
CA LEU A 236 -18.27 8.07 -7.23
C LEU A 236 -17.58 6.99 -6.38
N LEU A 237 -17.68 7.07 -5.05
CA LEU A 237 -17.12 6.07 -4.15
C LEU A 237 -17.77 4.69 -4.38
N VAL A 238 -19.11 4.62 -4.43
CA VAL A 238 -19.83 3.38 -4.68
C VAL A 238 -19.47 2.78 -6.03
N LYS A 239 -19.44 3.58 -7.10
CA LYS A 239 -19.06 3.13 -8.45
C LYS A 239 -17.62 2.62 -8.49
N THR A 240 -16.69 3.33 -7.86
CA THR A 240 -15.28 2.95 -7.81
C THR A 240 -15.07 1.64 -7.06
N LEU A 241 -15.71 1.47 -5.90
CA LEU A 241 -15.62 0.24 -5.12
C LEU A 241 -16.26 -0.94 -5.86
N ALA A 242 -17.42 -0.74 -6.52
CA ALA A 242 -18.04 -1.77 -7.34
C ALA A 242 -17.12 -2.19 -8.50
N ALA A 243 -16.47 -1.22 -9.16
CA ALA A 243 -15.46 -1.50 -10.19
C ALA A 243 -14.30 -2.34 -9.63
N GLY A 244 -13.79 -2.00 -8.44
CA GLY A 244 -12.73 -2.75 -7.79
C GLY A 244 -13.13 -4.18 -7.43
N VAL A 245 -14.34 -4.40 -6.91
CA VAL A 245 -14.85 -5.76 -6.65
C VAL A 245 -14.90 -6.57 -7.94
N ILE A 246 -15.40 -6.00 -9.05
CA ILE A 246 -15.46 -6.69 -10.35
C ILE A 246 -14.05 -7.06 -10.84
N ILE A 247 -13.09 -6.15 -10.77
CA ILE A 247 -11.69 -6.42 -11.17
C ILE A 247 -11.09 -7.55 -10.30
N ASN A 248 -11.28 -7.49 -8.97
CA ASN A 248 -10.75 -8.52 -8.08
C ASN A 248 -11.42 -9.89 -8.31
N THR A 249 -12.71 -9.94 -8.71
CA THR A 249 -13.38 -11.21 -9.04
C THR A 249 -12.87 -11.87 -10.33
N CYS A 250 -12.07 -11.17 -11.15
CA CYS A 250 -11.44 -11.74 -12.35
C CYS A 250 -10.12 -12.47 -12.05
N GLY A 251 -9.62 -12.44 -10.83
CA GLY A 251 -8.40 -13.16 -10.43
C GLY A 251 -7.14 -12.79 -11.21
N GLY A 252 -7.04 -11.52 -11.63
CA GLY A 252 -5.93 -11.02 -12.46
C GLY A 252 -6.14 -11.17 -13.96
N ASN A 253 -7.10 -11.98 -14.41
CA ASN A 253 -7.40 -12.15 -15.84
C ASN A 253 -8.50 -11.19 -16.31
N ILE A 254 -8.13 -9.95 -16.55
CA ILE A 254 -9.04 -8.87 -16.96
C ILE A 254 -9.63 -9.12 -18.36
N THR A 255 -8.97 -9.92 -19.21
CA THR A 255 -9.47 -10.26 -20.55
C THR A 255 -10.76 -11.06 -20.54
N THR A 256 -11.14 -11.61 -19.39
CA THR A 256 -12.43 -12.30 -19.22
C THR A 256 -13.64 -11.36 -19.14
N LEU A 257 -13.39 -10.05 -18.92
CA LEU A 257 -14.46 -9.05 -18.87
C LEU A 257 -14.88 -8.59 -20.29
N PRO A 258 -16.18 -8.31 -20.50
CA PRO A 258 -16.64 -7.66 -21.73
C PRO A 258 -15.98 -6.28 -21.91
N VAL A 259 -15.65 -5.93 -23.17
CA VAL A 259 -14.96 -4.67 -23.51
C VAL A 259 -15.73 -3.42 -23.05
N ASP A 260 -17.04 -3.45 -23.10
CA ASP A 260 -17.91 -2.36 -22.61
C ASP A 260 -17.84 -2.19 -21.09
N VAL A 261 -17.69 -3.28 -20.33
CA VAL A 261 -17.49 -3.25 -18.87
C VAL A 261 -16.10 -2.67 -18.56
N ILE A 262 -15.06 -3.11 -19.24
CA ILE A 262 -13.70 -2.57 -19.11
C ILE A 262 -13.71 -1.05 -19.36
N ARG A 263 -14.30 -0.61 -20.48
CA ARG A 263 -14.36 0.82 -20.82
C ARG A 263 -15.14 1.62 -19.77
N ARG A 264 -16.24 1.07 -19.24
CA ARG A 264 -17.04 1.71 -18.19
C ARG A 264 -16.24 1.85 -16.90
N ILE A 265 -15.54 0.79 -16.47
CA ILE A 265 -14.67 0.81 -15.29
C ILE A 265 -13.60 1.88 -15.46
N MET A 266 -12.86 1.87 -16.56
CA MET A 266 -11.79 2.85 -16.81
C MET A 266 -12.31 4.29 -16.81
N THR A 267 -13.49 4.52 -17.39
CA THR A 267 -14.14 5.84 -17.37
C THR A 267 -14.49 6.27 -15.94
N ILE A 268 -14.98 5.37 -15.10
CA ILE A 268 -15.29 5.67 -13.68
C ILE A 268 -14.03 6.06 -12.93
N LEU A 269 -12.95 5.27 -13.06
CA LEU A 269 -11.68 5.54 -12.39
C LEU A 269 -11.10 6.89 -12.82
N ALA A 270 -11.08 7.14 -14.13
CA ALA A 270 -10.58 8.40 -14.68
C ALA A 270 -11.42 9.61 -14.25
N ASN A 271 -12.75 9.51 -14.21
CA ASN A 271 -13.64 10.57 -13.75
C ASN A 271 -13.44 10.85 -12.26
N THR A 272 -13.29 9.83 -11.44
CA THR A 272 -12.99 9.97 -10.01
C THR A 272 -11.66 10.69 -9.80
N LEU A 273 -10.64 10.35 -10.58
CA LEU A 273 -9.34 11.01 -10.55
C LEU A 273 -9.34 12.40 -11.24
N SER A 274 -10.37 12.80 -11.97
CA SER A 274 -10.46 14.15 -12.57
C SER A 274 -10.86 15.22 -11.55
N VAL A 275 -11.45 14.85 -10.41
CA VAL A 275 -11.82 15.82 -9.36
C VAL A 275 -10.56 16.33 -8.67
N ASP A 276 -10.32 17.64 -8.66
CA ASP A 276 -9.13 18.23 -8.03
C ASP A 276 -9.25 18.20 -6.49
N HIS A 277 -8.55 17.25 -5.87
CA HIS A 277 -8.51 17.08 -4.42
C HIS A 277 -7.93 18.29 -3.67
N ARG A 278 -7.03 19.06 -4.30
CA ARG A 278 -6.44 20.26 -3.69
C ARG A 278 -7.46 21.37 -3.58
N LEU A 279 -8.30 21.51 -4.61
CA LEU A 279 -9.37 22.53 -4.63
C LEU A 279 -10.42 22.23 -3.56
N ILE A 280 -10.91 20.98 -3.47
CA ILE A 280 -11.91 20.60 -2.47
C ILE A 280 -11.38 20.73 -1.03
N CYS A 281 -10.11 20.39 -0.80
CA CYS A 281 -9.46 20.57 0.50
C CYS A 281 -9.25 22.05 0.84
N SER A 282 -8.93 22.91 -0.14
CA SER A 282 -8.84 24.35 0.06
C SER A 282 -10.20 24.97 0.40
N GLN A 283 -11.26 24.52 -0.25
CA GLN A 283 -12.63 24.94 0.08
C GLN A 283 -13.03 24.52 1.49
N LEU A 284 -12.72 23.29 1.88
CA LEU A 284 -12.97 22.79 3.23
C LEU A 284 -12.18 23.61 4.26
N SER A 285 -10.89 23.85 4.05
CA SER A 285 -10.04 24.60 4.99
C SER A 285 -10.53 26.01 5.25
N SER A 286 -11.24 26.62 4.29
CA SER A 286 -11.85 27.96 4.46
C SER A 286 -13.03 27.96 5.44
N ASN A 287 -13.62 26.80 5.71
CA ASN A 287 -14.77 26.64 6.61
C ASN A 287 -14.38 26.01 7.97
N VAL A 288 -13.15 25.57 8.10
CA VAL A 288 -12.62 25.02 9.36
C VAL A 288 -12.35 26.18 10.33
N PRO A 289 -12.78 26.08 11.60
CA PRO A 289 -12.48 27.07 12.61
C PRO A 289 -10.97 27.21 12.81
N LEU A 290 -10.49 28.45 12.91
CA LEU A 290 -9.10 28.73 13.23
C LEU A 290 -8.97 29.12 14.70
N SER A 291 -7.85 28.79 15.33
CA SER A 291 -7.53 29.20 16.70
C SER A 291 -7.01 30.65 16.69
N ASP A 292 -7.63 31.54 17.44
CA ASP A 292 -7.16 32.92 17.62
C ASP A 292 -6.03 33.02 18.68
N GLY A 293 -5.49 31.89 19.19
CA GLY A 293 -4.44 31.88 20.21
C GLY A 293 -4.08 30.46 20.69
N PRO A 294 -3.20 30.33 21.71
CA PRO A 294 -2.83 29.03 22.27
C PRO A 294 -4.00 28.45 23.08
N GLY A 295 -4.92 27.79 22.42
CA GLY A 295 -6.08 27.12 23.01
C GLY A 295 -6.68 26.12 22.03
N LYS A 296 -7.47 25.15 22.55
CA LYS A 296 -8.22 24.23 21.69
C LYS A 296 -9.21 25.02 20.84
N VAL A 297 -9.24 24.72 19.55
CA VAL A 297 -10.21 25.30 18.60
C VAL A 297 -11.61 24.93 19.06
N GLU A 298 -12.48 25.92 19.32
CA GLU A 298 -13.88 25.63 19.63
C GLU A 298 -14.58 25.08 18.39
N ALA A 299 -15.15 23.89 18.50
CA ALA A 299 -15.95 23.30 17.44
C ALA A 299 -17.22 24.15 17.19
N PRO A 300 -17.62 24.38 15.93
CA PRO A 300 -18.84 25.07 15.61
C PRO A 300 -20.05 24.34 16.19
N LYS A 301 -21.13 25.08 16.47
CA LYS A 301 -22.36 24.53 17.08
C LYS A 301 -23.56 24.66 16.14
N GLY A 302 -24.52 23.76 16.29
CA GLY A 302 -25.79 23.81 15.54
C GLY A 302 -25.63 23.56 14.04
N LYS A 303 -26.27 24.40 13.20
CA LYS A 303 -26.26 24.23 11.74
C LYS A 303 -24.88 24.31 11.11
N ALA A 304 -24.01 25.15 11.66
CA ALA A 304 -22.63 25.29 11.16
C ALA A 304 -21.81 24.01 11.40
N ALA A 305 -22.00 23.34 12.54
CA ALA A 305 -21.39 22.04 12.79
C ALA A 305 -21.86 20.99 11.78
N GLN A 306 -23.17 20.86 11.58
CA GLN A 306 -23.75 19.90 10.61
C GLN A 306 -23.25 20.14 9.19
N GLN A 307 -23.12 21.40 8.78
CA GLN A 307 -22.60 21.75 7.45
C GLN A 307 -21.12 21.37 7.31
N LEU A 308 -20.31 21.64 8.32
CA LEU A 308 -18.88 21.28 8.34
C LEU A 308 -18.73 19.76 8.32
N ASP A 309 -19.48 19.02 9.14
CA ASP A 309 -19.45 17.55 9.19
C ASP A 309 -19.82 16.93 7.83
N SER A 310 -20.86 17.49 7.17
CA SER A 310 -21.25 17.04 5.82
C SER A 310 -20.15 17.31 4.78
N GLN A 311 -19.44 18.44 4.88
CA GLN A 311 -18.30 18.75 4.01
C GLN A 311 -17.12 17.81 4.28
N ILE A 312 -16.78 17.57 5.54
CA ILE A 312 -15.74 16.62 5.95
C ILE A 312 -16.06 15.23 5.42
N GLN A 313 -17.30 14.76 5.56
CA GLN A 313 -17.74 13.48 5.04
C GLN A 313 -17.61 13.42 3.50
N SER A 314 -18.05 14.45 2.79
CA SER A 314 -17.96 14.54 1.33
C SER A 314 -16.51 14.49 0.83
N VAL A 315 -15.60 15.26 1.45
CA VAL A 315 -14.17 15.23 1.11
C VAL A 315 -13.55 13.88 1.44
N THR A 316 -13.91 13.28 2.57
CA THR A 316 -13.45 11.95 2.97
C THR A 316 -13.85 10.88 1.97
N GLN A 317 -15.11 10.89 1.51
CA GLN A 317 -15.62 9.97 0.49
C GLN A 317 -14.87 10.14 -0.84
N MET A 318 -14.64 11.38 -1.27
CA MET A 318 -13.88 11.65 -2.51
C MET A 318 -12.44 11.16 -2.43
N LEU A 319 -11.72 11.45 -1.35
CA LEU A 319 -10.34 10.98 -1.16
C LEU A 319 -10.29 9.45 -1.08
N THR A 320 -11.27 8.82 -0.45
CA THR A 320 -11.37 7.35 -0.42
C THR A 320 -11.59 6.79 -1.82
N ALA A 321 -12.50 7.39 -2.61
CA ALA A 321 -12.73 6.98 -4.00
C ALA A 321 -11.48 7.11 -4.87
N GLN A 322 -10.73 8.22 -4.73
CA GLN A 322 -9.48 8.44 -5.45
C GLN A 322 -8.40 7.44 -5.04
N GLN A 323 -8.27 7.17 -3.75
CA GLN A 323 -7.35 6.17 -3.24
C GLN A 323 -7.67 4.78 -3.80
N SER A 324 -8.94 4.35 -3.75
CA SER A 324 -9.36 3.07 -4.32
C SER A 324 -9.17 3.02 -5.84
N SER A 325 -9.41 4.14 -6.56
CA SER A 325 -9.13 4.20 -8.01
C SER A 325 -7.66 3.97 -8.32
N ILE A 326 -6.75 4.57 -7.54
CA ILE A 326 -5.30 4.39 -7.69
C ILE A 326 -4.90 2.94 -7.39
N GLU A 327 -5.45 2.33 -6.34
CA GLU A 327 -5.19 0.94 -5.98
C GLU A 327 -5.63 -0.02 -7.09
N ILE A 328 -6.84 0.18 -7.64
CA ILE A 328 -7.34 -0.63 -8.75
C ILE A 328 -6.44 -0.50 -9.99
N ILE A 329 -6.06 0.73 -10.37
CA ILE A 329 -5.16 0.97 -11.51
C ILE A 329 -3.80 0.30 -11.27
N ALA A 330 -3.26 0.41 -10.07
CA ALA A 330 -1.99 -0.20 -9.72
C ALA A 330 -2.06 -1.73 -9.76
N ASN A 331 -3.16 -2.34 -9.30
CA ASN A 331 -3.37 -3.79 -9.38
C ASN A 331 -3.51 -4.25 -10.85
N ILE A 332 -4.24 -3.50 -11.69
CA ILE A 332 -4.33 -3.77 -13.13
C ILE A 332 -2.93 -3.81 -13.77
N CYS A 333 -2.06 -2.84 -13.43
CA CYS A 333 -0.71 -2.75 -13.99
C CYS A 333 0.27 -3.79 -13.43
N SER A 334 -0.05 -4.44 -12.31
CA SER A 334 0.80 -5.44 -11.66
C SER A 334 0.36 -6.88 -11.89
N CYS A 335 -0.73 -7.13 -12.65
CA CYS A 335 -1.16 -8.48 -12.99
C CYS A 335 -0.07 -9.15 -13.83
N GLU A 336 0.56 -10.18 -13.26
CA GLU A 336 1.40 -11.12 -13.98
C GLU A 336 0.50 -12.14 -14.68
N ASP A 337 0.79 -12.50 -15.93
CA ASP A 337 0.09 -13.58 -16.62
C ASP A 337 0.17 -14.84 -15.76
N GLY A 338 -1.01 -15.46 -15.54
CA GLY A 338 -1.20 -16.56 -14.60
C GLY A 338 -0.63 -17.91 -15.06
N ASP A 339 0.65 -17.98 -15.40
CA ASP A 339 1.32 -19.22 -15.85
C ASP A 339 2.35 -19.76 -14.86
N ASP A 340 2.19 -19.49 -13.56
CA ASP A 340 3.00 -20.16 -12.53
C ASP A 340 2.14 -20.97 -11.55
N GLN A 341 1.36 -21.94 -12.06
CA GLN A 341 0.95 -23.14 -11.30
C GLN A 341 2.14 -24.10 -11.22
N GLY A 342 3.26 -23.63 -10.72
CA GLY A 342 4.43 -24.40 -10.38
C GLY A 342 4.29 -25.02 -9.00
N ASN A 343 3.66 -26.17 -8.96
CA ASN A 343 3.92 -27.32 -8.10
C ASN A 343 4.76 -27.02 -6.84
N ASP A 344 4.09 -26.72 -5.74
CA ASP A 344 4.67 -26.74 -4.39
C ASP A 344 4.86 -28.21 -3.98
N SER A 345 5.94 -28.83 -4.40
CA SER A 345 6.33 -30.17 -3.94
C SER A 345 7.73 -30.13 -3.35
N SER A 346 7.73 -30.19 -2.01
CA SER A 346 8.73 -30.85 -1.15
C SER A 346 10.19 -30.44 -1.29
N GLU A 347 10.66 -29.91 -0.15
CA GLU A 347 12.06 -29.95 0.24
C GLU A 347 12.71 -31.29 -0.10
N SER A 348 13.70 -31.26 -0.98
CA SER A 348 14.80 -32.21 -0.97
C SER A 348 16.07 -31.47 -1.35
N ASP A 349 16.93 -31.27 -0.34
CA ASP A 349 18.36 -31.04 -0.56
C ASP A 349 18.89 -32.21 -1.42
N GLU A 350 19.34 -31.90 -2.63
CA GLU A 350 20.57 -32.44 -3.19
C GLU A 350 20.80 -31.84 -4.59
N ALA A 351 22.05 -31.49 -4.82
CA ALA A 351 22.58 -30.94 -6.04
C ALA A 351 22.43 -31.90 -7.21
N ASP A 352 21.98 -31.40 -8.34
CA ASP A 352 22.51 -31.82 -9.63
C ASP A 352 22.43 -30.70 -10.66
N GLU A 353 23.58 -30.46 -11.28
CA GLU A 353 23.81 -29.56 -12.37
C GLU A 353 23.14 -30.11 -13.63
N GLU A 354 22.03 -29.54 -14.07
CA GLU A 354 21.61 -29.64 -15.46
C GLU A 354 21.33 -28.27 -16.04
N LEU A 355 22.04 -28.02 -17.11
CA LEU A 355 21.97 -26.85 -17.97
C LEU A 355 20.56 -26.63 -18.50
N CYS A 356 19.91 -25.56 -18.09
CA CYS A 356 18.89 -24.92 -18.91
C CYS A 356 19.54 -23.81 -19.72
N GLU A 357 20.08 -24.15 -20.87
CA GLU A 357 20.22 -23.24 -21.99
C GLU A 357 18.82 -22.97 -22.55
N ASN A 358 18.17 -21.92 -22.07
CA ASN A 358 17.20 -21.19 -22.84
C ASN A 358 17.50 -19.71 -22.59
N GLY A 359 18.22 -19.14 -23.52
CA GLY A 359 18.28 -17.71 -23.71
C GLY A 359 16.88 -17.22 -24.04
N ASP A 360 16.17 -16.79 -23.02
CA ASP A 360 14.99 -15.98 -23.20
C ASP A 360 15.50 -14.56 -23.50
N GLU A 361 15.60 -14.30 -24.82
CA GLU A 361 15.68 -12.94 -25.33
C GLU A 361 14.49 -12.20 -24.72
N GLY A 362 14.77 -11.20 -23.88
CA GLY A 362 13.77 -10.42 -23.16
C GLY A 362 12.63 -10.00 -24.07
N VAL A 363 11.52 -10.71 -24.00
CA VAL A 363 10.24 -10.26 -24.54
C VAL A 363 9.96 -8.95 -23.83
N LEU A 364 10.09 -7.87 -24.58
CA LEU A 364 9.76 -6.52 -24.14
C LEU A 364 8.36 -6.56 -23.49
N ALA A 365 8.26 -6.03 -22.30
CA ALA A 365 7.05 -6.00 -21.45
C ALA A 365 5.86 -5.22 -22.07
N GLU A 366 5.84 -5.04 -23.39
CA GLU A 366 4.85 -4.25 -24.12
C GLU A 366 3.48 -4.94 -24.25
N ASP A 367 3.36 -6.25 -23.95
CA ASP A 367 2.11 -7.01 -24.13
C ASP A 367 1.37 -7.37 -22.83
N LYS A 368 1.68 -6.70 -21.70
CA LYS A 368 1.10 -7.03 -20.38
C LYS A 368 -0.38 -6.66 -20.22
N LEU A 369 -0.93 -5.76 -21.02
CA LEU A 369 -2.32 -5.35 -20.93
C LEU A 369 -3.07 -5.55 -22.23
N PRO A 370 -4.39 -5.90 -22.17
CA PRO A 370 -5.24 -5.92 -23.35
C PRO A 370 -5.18 -4.60 -24.12
N PRO A 371 -5.15 -4.61 -25.47
CA PRO A 371 -5.08 -3.39 -26.29
C PRO A 371 -6.16 -2.36 -25.94
N GLU A 372 -7.38 -2.82 -25.62
CA GLU A 372 -8.51 -1.96 -25.26
C GLU A 372 -8.27 -1.23 -23.93
N MET A 373 -7.56 -1.88 -23.02
CA MET A 373 -7.20 -1.27 -21.74
C MET A 373 -6.05 -0.28 -21.92
N MET A 374 -5.05 -0.60 -22.73
CA MET A 374 -3.97 0.32 -23.07
C MET A 374 -4.51 1.58 -23.76
N GLU A 375 -5.43 1.42 -24.72
CA GLU A 375 -6.12 2.54 -25.36
C GLU A 375 -6.90 3.39 -24.33
N ALA A 376 -7.57 2.76 -23.37
CA ALA A 376 -8.27 3.47 -22.31
C ALA A 376 -7.33 4.24 -21.39
N PHE A 377 -6.19 3.69 -21.01
CA PHE A 377 -5.16 4.40 -20.21
C PHE A 377 -4.68 5.66 -20.91
N ILE A 378 -4.45 5.59 -22.23
CA ILE A 378 -3.94 6.70 -23.02
C ILE A 378 -5.04 7.74 -23.27
N SER A 379 -6.20 7.31 -23.79
CA SER A 379 -7.29 8.22 -24.19
C SER A 379 -7.92 8.95 -23.00
N LEU A 380 -7.92 8.35 -21.82
CA LEU A 380 -8.43 8.94 -20.59
C LEU A 380 -7.36 9.68 -19.77
N GLU A 381 -6.13 9.80 -20.27
CA GLU A 381 -5.00 10.48 -19.61
C GLU A 381 -4.79 10.00 -18.17
N VAL A 382 -4.84 8.67 -17.96
CA VAL A 382 -4.81 8.08 -16.61
C VAL A 382 -3.51 8.42 -15.88
N PHE A 383 -2.37 8.39 -16.60
CA PHE A 383 -1.08 8.75 -16.02
C PHE A 383 -1.09 10.16 -15.42
N ASP A 384 -1.53 11.16 -16.17
CA ASP A 384 -1.54 12.56 -15.72
C ASP A 384 -2.50 12.76 -14.53
N LYS A 385 -3.63 12.04 -14.53
CA LYS A 385 -4.58 12.07 -13.44
C LYS A 385 -4.01 11.45 -12.15
N VAL A 386 -3.30 10.33 -12.25
CA VAL A 386 -2.60 9.74 -11.10
C VAL A 386 -1.45 10.64 -10.67
N TRP A 387 -0.67 11.18 -11.61
CA TRP A 387 0.42 12.11 -11.31
C TRP A 387 -0.05 13.35 -10.54
N ALA A 388 -1.22 13.90 -10.90
CA ALA A 388 -1.79 15.04 -10.17
C ALA A 388 -2.09 14.70 -8.69
N ARG A 389 -2.28 13.44 -8.32
CA ARG A 389 -2.50 13.00 -6.92
C ARG A 389 -1.22 12.93 -6.09
N THR A 390 -0.04 12.96 -6.72
CA THR A 390 1.23 13.07 -6.01
C THR A 390 1.44 14.47 -5.40
N GLN A 391 0.65 15.47 -5.81
CA GLN A 391 0.77 16.84 -5.38
C GLN A 391 -0.18 17.14 -4.20
N LEU A 392 0.37 17.56 -3.07
CA LEU A 392 -0.43 17.98 -1.91
C LEU A 392 -1.05 19.36 -2.10
N PRO A 393 -2.13 19.68 -1.37
CA PRO A 393 -2.60 21.06 -1.20
C PRO A 393 -1.50 22.00 -0.68
N ALA A 394 -1.72 23.31 -0.76
CA ALA A 394 -0.80 24.30 -0.24
C ALA A 394 -0.52 24.09 1.26
N GLN A 395 0.69 24.41 1.71
CA GLN A 395 1.16 24.13 3.07
C GLN A 395 0.24 24.72 4.16
N ASN A 396 -0.30 25.91 3.94
CA ASN A 396 -1.25 26.52 4.88
C ASN A 396 -2.55 25.70 4.99
N VAL A 397 -3.05 25.13 3.88
CA VAL A 397 -4.22 24.23 3.90
C VAL A 397 -3.91 22.96 4.69
N MET A 398 -2.74 22.39 4.46
CA MET A 398 -2.29 21.18 5.18
C MET A 398 -2.17 21.43 6.69
N LEU A 399 -1.67 22.59 7.10
CA LEU A 399 -1.57 22.96 8.52
C LEU A 399 -2.97 23.10 9.16
N ILE A 400 -3.90 23.79 8.51
CA ILE A 400 -5.28 23.94 9.02
C ILE A 400 -5.93 22.56 9.19
N LEU A 401 -5.81 21.69 8.19
CA LEU A 401 -6.38 20.34 8.26
C LEU A 401 -5.73 19.46 9.34
N LYS A 402 -4.46 19.71 9.66
CA LYS A 402 -3.72 19.00 10.72
C LYS A 402 -4.13 19.43 12.12
N GLU A 403 -4.36 20.75 12.32
CA GLU A 403 -4.64 21.35 13.63
C GLU A 403 -6.07 21.10 14.12
N TYR A 404 -7.06 21.03 13.23
CA TYR A 404 -8.44 20.78 13.61
C TYR A 404 -8.73 19.29 13.75
N ASP A 405 -9.10 18.82 14.94
CA ASP A 405 -9.34 17.41 15.26
C ASP A 405 -10.31 16.72 14.28
N GLY A 406 -11.39 17.41 13.90
CA GLY A 406 -12.37 16.88 12.94
C GLY A 406 -11.83 16.63 11.52
N SER A 407 -10.74 17.30 11.11
CA SER A 407 -10.13 17.15 9.79
C SER A 407 -8.80 16.39 9.77
N GLN A 408 -8.27 15.97 10.91
CA GLN A 408 -7.00 15.21 10.97
C GLN A 408 -7.01 13.94 10.12
N LEU A 409 -8.15 13.27 10.01
CA LEU A 409 -8.29 12.10 9.14
C LEU A 409 -8.07 12.47 7.67
N ILE A 410 -8.56 13.62 7.21
CA ILE A 410 -8.35 14.12 5.85
C ILE A 410 -6.88 14.40 5.61
N TYR A 411 -6.19 15.05 6.57
CA TYR A 411 -4.75 15.26 6.49
C TYR A 411 -3.98 13.94 6.30
N LYS A 412 -4.27 12.92 7.12
CA LYS A 412 -3.63 11.60 7.01
C LYS A 412 -3.94 10.92 5.67
N ARG A 413 -5.18 11.04 5.18
CA ARG A 413 -5.59 10.48 3.88
C ARG A 413 -4.89 11.15 2.70
N LEU A 414 -4.64 12.46 2.76
CA LEU A 414 -3.87 13.17 1.72
C LEU A 414 -2.43 12.66 1.63
N LEU A 415 -1.76 12.43 2.75
CA LEU A 415 -0.42 11.84 2.76
C LEU A 415 -0.43 10.40 2.23
N SER A 416 -1.41 9.60 2.61
CA SER A 416 -1.59 8.24 2.09
C SER A 416 -1.88 8.24 0.59
N LEU A 417 -2.73 9.16 0.10
CA LEU A 417 -3.04 9.31 -1.32
C LEU A 417 -1.79 9.64 -2.14
N GLN A 418 -0.94 10.55 -1.66
CA GLN A 418 0.33 10.91 -2.30
C GLN A 418 1.24 9.68 -2.44
N THR A 419 1.46 8.94 -1.37
CA THR A 419 2.31 7.74 -1.37
C THR A 419 1.76 6.66 -2.31
N ARG A 420 0.44 6.39 -2.27
CA ARG A 420 -0.19 5.41 -3.15
C ARG A 420 -0.17 5.83 -4.63
N ALA A 421 -0.30 7.13 -4.89
CA ALA A 421 -0.16 7.65 -6.25
C ALA A 421 1.26 7.42 -6.79
N LEU A 422 2.30 7.63 -5.99
CA LEU A 422 3.68 7.32 -6.38
C LEU A 422 3.87 5.83 -6.67
N LEU A 423 3.35 4.93 -5.82
CA LEU A 423 3.42 3.49 -6.07
C LEU A 423 2.70 3.09 -7.37
N CYS A 424 1.56 3.70 -7.66
CA CYS A 424 0.85 3.49 -8.92
C CYS A 424 1.65 4.03 -10.12
N ILE A 425 2.29 5.20 -10.00
CA ILE A 425 3.18 5.75 -11.03
C ILE A 425 4.36 4.80 -11.30
N ASN A 426 4.93 4.18 -10.27
CA ASN A 426 5.96 3.15 -10.44
C ASN A 426 5.49 2.01 -11.37
N ASN A 427 4.28 1.49 -11.15
CA ASN A 427 3.71 0.44 -11.99
C ASN A 427 3.38 0.94 -13.41
N LEU A 428 2.83 2.15 -13.52
CA LEU A 428 2.53 2.76 -14.83
C LEU A 428 3.79 3.03 -15.66
N LEU A 429 4.91 3.40 -15.04
CA LEU A 429 6.20 3.55 -15.72
C LEU A 429 6.68 2.23 -16.33
N SER A 430 6.42 1.12 -15.68
CA SER A 430 6.78 -0.21 -16.20
C SER A 430 5.83 -0.69 -17.29
N THR A 431 4.57 -0.24 -17.30
CA THR A 431 3.50 -0.72 -18.18
C THR A 431 3.36 0.12 -19.44
N LEU A 432 3.38 1.46 -19.32
CA LEU A 432 3.12 2.35 -20.46
C LEU A 432 4.35 2.51 -21.34
N PRO A 433 4.18 2.57 -22.69
CA PRO A 433 5.24 2.93 -23.61
C PRO A 433 5.80 4.33 -23.30
N ILE A 434 7.09 4.52 -23.53
CA ILE A 434 7.79 5.78 -23.20
C ILE A 434 7.22 6.98 -23.97
N GLU A 435 6.71 6.75 -25.17
CA GLU A 435 6.05 7.75 -26.02
C GLU A 435 4.84 8.38 -25.33
N ASN A 436 4.09 7.57 -24.60
CA ASN A 436 2.89 8.00 -23.85
C ASN A 436 3.23 8.71 -22.53
N LEU A 437 4.50 8.69 -22.14
CA LEU A 437 5.04 9.40 -20.96
C LEU A 437 5.75 10.73 -21.35
N GLY A 438 5.59 11.18 -22.59
CA GLY A 438 6.26 12.37 -23.11
C GLY A 438 7.69 12.12 -23.60
N GLY A 439 8.02 10.87 -23.95
CA GLY A 439 9.34 10.45 -24.41
C GLY A 439 10.39 10.48 -23.29
N VAL A 440 11.65 10.36 -23.66
CA VAL A 440 12.78 10.38 -22.70
C VAL A 440 12.78 11.64 -21.83
N ASN A 441 12.49 12.81 -22.40
CA ASN A 441 12.43 14.07 -21.67
C ASN A 441 11.28 14.12 -20.66
N GLY A 442 10.12 13.52 -20.99
CA GLY A 442 8.99 13.39 -20.05
C GLY A 442 9.36 12.53 -18.85
N VAL A 443 9.95 11.36 -19.09
CA VAL A 443 10.40 10.46 -18.03
C VAL A 443 11.52 11.08 -17.19
N TYR A 444 12.46 11.80 -17.80
CA TYR A 444 13.47 12.55 -17.09
C TYR A 444 12.86 13.62 -16.15
N LYS A 445 11.83 14.33 -16.64
CA LYS A 445 11.10 15.30 -15.79
C LYS A 445 10.42 14.61 -14.60
N ILE A 446 9.81 13.44 -14.79
CA ILE A 446 9.23 12.64 -13.70
C ILE A 446 10.31 12.33 -12.66
N TRP A 447 11.49 11.86 -13.10
CA TRP A 447 12.62 11.57 -12.23
C TRP A 447 13.05 12.79 -11.39
N VAL A 448 13.23 13.96 -12.04
CA VAL A 448 13.61 15.21 -11.36
C VAL A 448 12.55 15.68 -10.37
N ASP A 449 11.27 15.68 -10.77
CA ASP A 449 10.19 16.17 -9.92
C ASP A 449 9.93 15.23 -8.73
N THR A 450 10.08 13.92 -8.93
CA THR A 450 10.03 12.95 -7.83
C THR A 450 11.23 13.08 -6.87
N GLY A 451 12.43 13.38 -7.41
CA GLY A 451 13.60 13.66 -6.60
C GLY A 451 13.41 14.87 -5.67
N LYS A 452 12.69 15.90 -6.12
CA LYS A 452 12.32 17.04 -5.25
C LYS A 452 11.40 16.62 -4.11
N LEU A 453 10.52 15.62 -4.34
CA LEU A 453 9.68 15.07 -3.27
C LEU A 453 10.51 14.24 -2.28
N ALA A 454 11.41 13.38 -2.79
CA ALA A 454 12.22 12.50 -1.96
C ALA A 454 13.22 13.25 -1.05
N PHE A 455 13.88 14.30 -1.59
CA PHE A 455 15.03 14.94 -0.92
C PHE A 455 14.76 16.33 -0.33
N LYS A 456 13.58 16.94 -0.57
CA LYS A 456 13.25 18.27 -0.04
C LYS A 456 12.18 18.26 1.04
N GLN A 457 11.46 17.16 1.22
CA GLN A 457 10.43 17.04 2.26
C GLN A 457 11.02 16.49 3.56
N ASP A 458 10.20 16.53 4.60
CA ASP A 458 10.55 16.13 5.96
C ASP A 458 11.23 14.74 5.98
N PRO A 459 12.46 14.62 6.48
CA PRO A 459 13.17 13.34 6.53
C PRO A 459 12.47 12.26 7.39
N GLU A 460 11.45 12.64 8.17
CA GLU A 460 10.69 11.68 8.98
C GLU A 460 9.63 10.90 8.19
N ASN A 461 9.32 11.25 6.93
CA ASN A 461 8.33 10.54 6.12
C ASN A 461 9.00 9.43 5.29
N GLU A 462 9.40 8.35 5.96
CA GLU A 462 10.06 7.19 5.35
C GLU A 462 9.24 6.59 4.19
N ASN A 463 7.90 6.51 4.31
CA ASN A 463 7.03 5.93 3.29
C ASN A 463 6.99 6.76 2.00
N LEU A 464 7.03 8.08 2.12
CA LEU A 464 7.11 8.96 0.97
C LEU A 464 8.48 8.80 0.28
N ALA A 465 9.56 8.75 1.06
CA ALA A 465 10.90 8.57 0.53
C ALA A 465 11.06 7.21 -0.18
N GLU A 466 10.51 6.14 0.38
CA GLU A 466 10.51 4.81 -0.22
C GLU A 466 9.78 4.81 -1.57
N SER A 467 8.52 5.25 -1.59
CA SER A 467 7.72 5.28 -2.83
C SER A 467 8.30 6.23 -3.89
N ALA A 468 8.84 7.38 -3.47
CA ALA A 468 9.47 8.31 -4.39
C ALA A 468 10.78 7.75 -4.99
N THR A 469 11.63 7.11 -4.18
CA THR A 469 12.86 6.47 -4.69
C THR A 469 12.56 5.29 -5.61
N ALA A 470 11.48 4.54 -5.38
CA ALA A 470 11.01 3.50 -6.29
C ALA A 470 10.60 4.08 -7.66
N VAL A 471 9.84 5.18 -7.70
CA VAL A 471 9.49 5.88 -8.95
C VAL A 471 10.73 6.39 -9.67
N MET A 472 11.67 6.99 -8.93
CA MET A 472 12.93 7.47 -9.52
C MET A 472 13.74 6.33 -10.17
N ARG A 473 13.82 5.18 -9.50
CA ARG A 473 14.46 3.96 -10.04
C ARG A 473 13.77 3.52 -11.33
N ALA A 474 12.44 3.37 -11.31
CA ALA A 474 11.66 2.96 -12.48
C ALA A 474 11.80 3.92 -13.66
N ALA A 475 11.87 5.23 -13.39
CA ALA A 475 12.10 6.23 -14.43
C ALA A 475 13.48 6.09 -15.09
N LEU A 476 14.54 5.87 -14.30
CA LEU A 476 15.88 5.63 -14.84
C LEU A 476 15.98 4.30 -15.59
N ASP A 477 15.36 3.23 -15.08
CA ASP A 477 15.28 1.94 -15.80
C ASP A 477 14.60 2.13 -17.16
N LYS A 478 13.51 2.89 -17.23
CA LYS A 478 12.81 3.20 -18.49
C LYS A 478 13.67 3.97 -19.49
N ILE A 479 14.51 4.90 -19.02
CA ILE A 479 15.47 5.65 -19.86
C ILE A 479 16.57 4.71 -20.36
N LYS A 480 17.14 3.85 -19.46
CA LYS A 480 18.21 2.90 -19.80
C LYS A 480 17.87 1.99 -20.96
N PHE A 481 16.67 1.41 -20.98
CA PHE A 481 16.26 0.44 -22.00
C PHE A 481 16.14 1.03 -23.40
N ARG A 482 15.99 2.34 -23.56
CA ARG A 482 15.84 2.97 -24.88
C ARG A 482 17.15 3.48 -25.48
N ASP A 483 18.14 3.82 -24.66
CA ASP A 483 19.44 4.35 -25.15
C ASP A 483 20.20 3.32 -26.01
N SER A 484 19.79 2.06 -26.00
CA SER A 484 20.38 0.98 -26.79
C SER A 484 20.03 1.02 -28.29
N GLY A 485 19.13 1.90 -28.74
CA GLY A 485 18.59 1.85 -30.12
C GLY A 485 18.64 3.10 -30.98
N ASN A 486 18.85 4.33 -30.47
CA ASN A 486 18.79 5.56 -31.25
C ASN A 486 19.80 6.62 -30.80
N SER A 487 20.86 6.80 -31.57
CA SER A 487 22.00 7.68 -31.29
C SER A 487 21.74 9.20 -31.35
N ASN A 488 20.48 9.66 -31.42
CA ASN A 488 20.14 11.09 -31.56
C ASN A 488 19.44 11.72 -30.38
N ASP A 489 19.06 10.95 -29.35
CA ASP A 489 18.41 11.50 -28.15
C ASP A 489 19.45 11.81 -27.08
N CYS A 490 19.73 13.09 -26.94
CA CYS A 490 20.38 13.82 -25.87
C CYS A 490 21.11 12.97 -24.81
N ASN A 491 22.41 13.16 -24.70
CA ASN A 491 23.25 12.85 -23.54
C ASN A 491 22.74 13.60 -22.28
N LEU A 492 21.55 13.22 -21.77
CA LEU A 492 20.93 13.85 -20.60
C LEU A 492 21.84 13.84 -19.38
N PHE A 493 22.74 12.88 -19.31
CA PHE A 493 23.65 12.66 -18.18
C PHE A 493 25.13 12.83 -18.54
N SER A 494 25.47 13.33 -19.76
CA SER A 494 26.85 13.46 -20.23
C SER A 494 27.73 14.31 -19.30
N ASP A 495 27.12 15.31 -18.67
CA ASP A 495 27.79 16.27 -17.80
C ASP A 495 27.60 15.94 -16.30
N LEU A 496 27.12 14.73 -15.99
CA LEU A 496 26.86 14.31 -14.61
C LEU A 496 28.17 14.33 -13.78
N ALA A 497 28.15 15.10 -12.71
CA ALA A 497 29.24 15.18 -11.74
C ALA A 497 28.85 14.47 -10.42
N LEU A 498 29.86 14.13 -9.62
CA LEU A 498 29.63 13.51 -8.29
C LEU A 498 28.78 14.38 -7.37
N SER A 499 28.90 15.73 -7.48
CA SER A 499 28.07 16.68 -6.72
C SER A 499 26.57 16.53 -6.99
N ASP A 500 26.21 16.07 -8.19
CA ASP A 500 24.81 15.96 -8.60
C ASP A 500 24.12 14.74 -7.96
N ILE A 501 24.91 13.74 -7.58
CA ILE A 501 24.44 12.50 -6.94
C ILE A 501 24.80 12.43 -5.44
N GLU A 502 25.36 13.50 -4.87
CA GLU A 502 25.81 13.53 -3.47
C GLU A 502 24.69 13.18 -2.49
N LEU A 503 23.48 13.68 -2.73
CA LEU A 503 22.31 13.35 -1.90
C LEU A 503 21.96 11.86 -1.94
N MET A 504 22.08 11.21 -3.11
CA MET A 504 21.85 9.77 -3.22
C MET A 504 22.94 8.97 -2.49
N LEU A 505 24.21 9.36 -2.63
CA LEU A 505 25.30 8.69 -1.92
C LEU A 505 25.18 8.85 -0.40
N THR A 506 24.76 10.02 0.06
CA THR A 506 24.48 10.28 1.48
C THR A 506 23.29 9.42 1.96
N GLY A 507 22.23 9.35 1.19
CA GLY A 507 21.06 8.51 1.49
C GLY A 507 21.43 7.02 1.61
N ILE A 508 22.25 6.48 0.70
CA ILE A 508 22.74 5.09 0.79
C ILE A 508 23.49 4.83 2.10
N LYS A 509 24.30 5.81 2.53
CA LYS A 509 25.16 5.67 3.72
C LYS A 509 24.38 5.80 5.04
N GLU A 510 23.39 6.69 5.09
CA GLU A 510 22.77 7.14 6.35
C GLU A 510 21.36 6.58 6.57
N CYS A 511 20.63 6.24 5.49
CA CYS A 511 19.26 5.74 5.60
C CYS A 511 19.20 4.35 6.22
N GLN A 512 18.32 4.17 7.20
CA GLN A 512 18.12 2.89 7.89
C GLN A 512 17.13 1.96 7.16
N VAL A 513 16.32 2.49 6.23
CA VAL A 513 15.33 1.74 5.46
C VAL A 513 16.01 1.01 4.30
N PRO A 514 15.99 -0.35 4.29
CA PRO A 514 16.71 -1.13 3.29
C PRO A 514 16.19 -0.90 1.86
N GLU A 515 14.88 -0.73 1.69
CA GLU A 515 14.21 -0.48 0.41
C GLU A 515 14.73 0.81 -0.25
N ILE A 516 14.86 1.87 0.54
CA ILE A 516 15.41 3.15 0.06
C ILE A 516 16.88 2.97 -0.35
N ARG A 517 17.70 2.30 0.47
CA ARG A 517 19.11 2.04 0.13
C ARG A 517 19.25 1.26 -1.16
N SER A 518 18.44 0.21 -1.34
CA SER A 518 18.41 -0.62 -2.55
C SER A 518 18.08 0.22 -3.79
N ASN A 519 17.00 1.02 -3.73
CA ASN A 519 16.62 1.90 -4.83
C ASN A 519 17.74 2.89 -5.18
N LEU A 520 18.36 3.51 -4.18
CA LEU A 520 19.44 4.46 -4.38
C LEU A 520 20.70 3.80 -4.97
N ILE A 521 21.09 2.61 -4.49
CA ILE A 521 22.21 1.83 -5.04
C ILE A 521 21.97 1.54 -6.53
N ARG A 522 20.77 1.05 -6.87
CA ARG A 522 20.42 0.76 -8.27
C ARG A 522 20.45 2.01 -9.13
N MET A 523 19.92 3.14 -8.64
CA MET A 523 19.92 4.41 -9.37
C MET A 523 21.32 4.90 -9.69
N VAL A 524 22.22 4.93 -8.72
CA VAL A 524 23.61 5.38 -8.98
C VAL A 524 24.34 4.42 -9.92
N GLY A 525 24.02 3.12 -9.87
CA GLY A 525 24.51 2.12 -10.83
C GLY A 525 24.00 2.37 -12.25
N ILE A 526 22.72 2.65 -12.41
CA ILE A 526 22.14 2.98 -13.74
C ILE A 526 22.79 4.26 -14.30
N LEU A 527 22.98 5.29 -13.48
CA LEU A 527 23.68 6.50 -13.90
C LEU A 527 25.11 6.20 -14.33
N ALA A 528 25.83 5.35 -13.59
CA ALA A 528 27.17 4.90 -13.98
C ALA A 528 27.14 4.14 -15.33
N LEU A 529 26.15 3.26 -15.54
CA LEU A 529 25.97 2.52 -16.77
C LEU A 529 25.69 3.45 -17.98
N LEU A 530 24.84 4.46 -17.81
CA LEU A 530 24.58 5.45 -18.86
C LEU A 530 25.85 6.25 -19.26
N LEU A 531 26.77 6.46 -18.32
CA LEU A 531 28.06 7.10 -18.59
C LEU A 531 29.03 6.21 -19.38
N VAL A 532 28.85 4.86 -19.33
CA VAL A 532 29.70 3.92 -20.10
C VAL A 532 29.59 4.17 -21.60
N ASN A 533 28.45 4.61 -22.10
CA ASN A 533 28.24 4.93 -23.52
C ASN A 533 29.08 6.12 -24.01
N ASN A 534 29.65 6.91 -23.08
CA ASN A 534 30.47 8.09 -23.40
C ASN A 534 31.70 8.18 -22.50
N LEU A 535 32.58 7.15 -22.58
CA LEU A 535 33.79 7.05 -21.77
C LEU A 535 34.81 8.13 -22.12
N ASN A 536 35.16 8.92 -21.13
CA ASN A 536 36.26 9.87 -21.14
C ASN A 536 36.90 9.91 -19.73
N ASP A 537 37.93 10.72 -19.51
CA ASP A 537 38.63 10.78 -18.22
C ASP A 537 37.68 11.20 -17.07
N VAL A 538 36.75 12.11 -17.33
CA VAL A 538 35.78 12.61 -16.32
C VAL A 538 34.78 11.53 -15.97
N THR A 539 34.07 10.98 -16.97
CA THR A 539 33.05 9.94 -16.77
C THR A 539 33.66 8.67 -16.17
N SER A 540 34.85 8.27 -16.63
CA SER A 540 35.60 7.14 -16.08
C SER A 540 35.92 7.33 -14.58
N ASN A 541 36.27 8.55 -14.15
CA ASN A 541 36.51 8.85 -12.74
C ASN A 541 35.20 8.78 -11.92
N VAL A 542 34.11 9.30 -12.45
CA VAL A 542 32.78 9.21 -11.81
C VAL A 542 32.39 7.74 -11.62
N ILE A 543 32.47 6.91 -12.68
CA ILE A 543 32.15 5.48 -12.62
C ILE A 543 33.02 4.75 -11.58
N CYS A 544 34.33 4.99 -11.58
CA CYS A 544 35.24 4.39 -10.59
C CYS A 544 34.86 4.77 -9.16
N THR A 545 34.55 6.04 -8.91
CA THR A 545 34.17 6.52 -7.57
C THR A 545 32.85 5.92 -7.10
N ILE A 546 31.83 5.86 -7.96
CA ILE A 546 30.56 5.17 -7.67
C ILE A 546 30.81 3.70 -7.34
N THR A 547 31.62 3.03 -8.15
CA THR A 547 31.96 1.60 -7.95
C THR A 547 32.62 1.36 -6.60
N GLU A 548 33.62 2.17 -6.26
CA GLU A 548 34.32 2.05 -4.97
C GLU A 548 33.37 2.31 -3.80
N PHE A 549 32.49 3.29 -3.94
CA PHE A 549 31.47 3.60 -2.94
C PHE A 549 30.49 2.42 -2.75
N ILE A 550 29.92 1.86 -3.84
CA ILE A 550 29.00 0.71 -3.76
C ILE A 550 29.70 -0.48 -3.10
N LEU A 551 30.94 -0.79 -3.49
CA LEU A 551 31.72 -1.88 -2.89
C LEU A 551 31.95 -1.66 -1.38
N GLU A 552 32.21 -0.43 -0.95
CA GLU A 552 32.38 -0.09 0.47
C GLU A 552 31.06 -0.29 1.25
N GLN A 553 29.94 0.17 0.69
CA GLN A 553 28.63 0.00 1.35
C GLN A 553 28.19 -1.47 1.37
N ALA A 554 28.42 -2.23 0.29
CA ALA A 554 28.15 -3.66 0.22
C ALA A 554 28.85 -4.46 1.33
N HIS A 555 30.06 -4.08 1.73
CA HIS A 555 30.75 -4.69 2.87
C HIS A 555 30.07 -4.45 4.22
N LYS A 556 29.39 -3.31 4.37
CA LYS A 556 28.74 -2.87 5.61
C LYS A 556 27.26 -3.29 5.68
N GLU A 557 26.70 -3.69 4.53
CA GLU A 557 25.26 -3.97 4.42
C GLU A 557 24.86 -5.20 5.24
N ASN A 558 23.78 -5.09 6.01
CA ASN A 558 23.26 -6.16 6.86
C ASN A 558 22.21 -7.02 6.14
N GLU A 559 21.38 -6.40 5.30
CA GLU A 559 20.32 -7.10 4.56
C GLU A 559 20.90 -7.82 3.35
N VAL A 560 20.66 -9.14 3.27
CA VAL A 560 21.25 -9.96 2.19
C VAL A 560 20.75 -9.57 0.81
N TRP A 561 19.50 -9.17 0.68
CA TRP A 561 18.94 -8.78 -0.59
C TRP A 561 19.43 -7.40 -1.08
N VAL A 562 19.72 -6.46 -0.19
CA VAL A 562 20.37 -5.19 -0.54
C VAL A 562 21.82 -5.41 -0.96
N LEU A 563 22.52 -6.35 -0.29
CA LEU A 563 23.85 -6.78 -0.73
C LEU A 563 23.79 -7.42 -2.11
N ALA A 564 22.80 -8.26 -2.39
CA ALA A 564 22.59 -8.86 -3.69
C ALA A 564 22.30 -7.81 -4.78
N GLU A 565 21.47 -6.80 -4.50
CA GLU A 565 21.22 -5.67 -5.39
C GLU A 565 22.50 -4.89 -5.71
N ALA A 566 23.34 -4.63 -4.69
CA ALA A 566 24.60 -3.94 -4.90
C ALA A 566 25.56 -4.74 -5.82
N ILE A 567 25.62 -6.06 -5.64
CA ILE A 567 26.45 -6.94 -6.47
C ILE A 567 25.90 -7.01 -7.91
N ASP A 568 24.60 -7.20 -8.06
CA ASP A 568 23.91 -7.26 -9.35
C ASP A 568 24.09 -5.95 -10.13
N THR A 569 23.94 -4.82 -9.45
CA THR A 569 24.21 -3.48 -10.00
C THR A 569 25.64 -3.35 -10.53
N LEU A 570 26.64 -3.84 -9.79
CA LEU A 570 28.04 -3.81 -10.25
C LEU A 570 28.27 -4.77 -11.43
N VAL A 571 27.61 -5.93 -11.45
CA VAL A 571 27.66 -6.86 -12.59
C VAL A 571 27.11 -6.18 -13.84
N ASP A 572 25.98 -5.48 -13.73
CA ASP A 572 25.38 -4.75 -14.86
C ASP A 572 26.30 -3.65 -15.40
N VAL A 573 26.87 -2.80 -14.53
CA VAL A 573 27.78 -1.70 -14.92
C VAL A 573 29.02 -2.21 -15.66
N TYR A 574 29.48 -3.40 -15.29
CA TYR A 574 30.70 -3.99 -15.85
C TYR A 574 30.45 -5.18 -16.79
N SER A 575 29.22 -5.35 -17.29
CA SER A 575 28.90 -6.41 -18.24
C SER A 575 29.63 -6.25 -19.56
N GLU A 576 29.76 -5.03 -20.05
CA GLU A 576 30.32 -4.72 -21.34
C GLU A 576 31.87 -4.70 -21.34
N ASP A 577 32.45 -4.96 -22.52
CA ASP A 577 33.89 -5.07 -22.73
C ASP A 577 34.64 -3.74 -22.54
N GLU A 578 34.01 -2.63 -22.91
CA GLU A 578 34.52 -1.26 -22.78
C GLU A 578 34.89 -0.89 -21.33
N THR A 579 34.28 -1.59 -20.37
CA THR A 579 34.52 -1.35 -18.94
C THR A 579 35.69 -2.14 -18.35
N ASP A 580 36.35 -3.02 -19.13
CA ASP A 580 37.43 -3.90 -18.64
C ASP A 580 38.61 -3.13 -18.03
N VAL A 581 39.01 -2.02 -18.66
CA VAL A 581 40.08 -1.14 -18.14
C VAL A 581 39.69 -0.52 -16.80
N LEU A 582 38.45 -0.09 -16.67
CA LEU A 582 37.94 0.46 -15.41
C LEU A 582 37.83 -0.62 -14.33
N ALA A 583 37.39 -1.83 -14.68
CA ALA A 583 37.34 -2.97 -13.78
C ALA A 583 38.72 -3.33 -13.23
N ALA A 584 39.78 -3.29 -14.08
CA ALA A 584 41.16 -3.50 -13.67
C ALA A 584 41.64 -2.38 -12.74
N LYS A 585 41.33 -1.11 -13.06
CA LYS A 585 41.72 0.08 -12.26
C LYS A 585 41.17 0.01 -10.84
N VAL A 586 39.92 -0.36 -10.64
CA VAL A 586 39.26 -0.46 -9.33
C VAL A 586 39.50 -1.81 -8.63
N LYS A 587 40.20 -2.75 -9.26
CA LYS A 587 40.40 -4.14 -8.78
C LYS A 587 39.09 -4.84 -8.48
N LEU A 588 38.10 -4.67 -9.38
CA LEU A 588 36.71 -5.11 -9.19
C LEU A 588 36.63 -6.60 -8.83
N THR A 589 37.28 -7.46 -9.62
CA THR A 589 37.20 -8.93 -9.45
C THR A 589 37.71 -9.41 -8.11
N ASP A 590 38.78 -8.75 -7.56
CA ASP A 590 39.32 -9.15 -6.26
C ASP A 590 38.40 -8.69 -5.12
N LYS A 591 37.81 -7.49 -5.22
CA LYS A 591 36.85 -6.96 -4.25
C LYS A 591 35.56 -7.78 -4.25
N LEU A 592 35.03 -8.16 -5.43
CA LEU A 592 33.85 -9.03 -5.56
C LEU A 592 34.12 -10.44 -5.03
N ALA A 593 35.33 -10.98 -5.22
CA ALA A 593 35.72 -12.29 -4.66
C ALA A 593 35.68 -12.31 -3.12
N ILE A 594 35.91 -11.18 -2.45
CA ILE A 594 35.75 -11.04 -1.01
C ILE A 594 34.27 -11.01 -0.60
N LEU A 595 33.40 -10.40 -1.40
CA LEU A 595 31.95 -10.31 -1.12
C LEU A 595 31.22 -11.64 -1.35
N ALA A 596 31.69 -12.50 -2.26
CA ALA A 596 31.01 -13.76 -2.59
C ALA A 596 30.76 -14.67 -1.37
N PRO A 597 31.73 -14.99 -0.49
CA PRO A 597 31.46 -15.76 0.71
C PRO A 597 30.56 -15.02 1.71
N ILE A 598 30.61 -13.71 1.77
CA ILE A 598 29.76 -12.89 2.65
C ILE A 598 28.29 -13.02 2.22
N LEU A 599 28.02 -12.87 0.92
CA LEU A 599 26.68 -13.05 0.33
C LEU A 599 26.13 -14.46 0.65
N LYS A 600 26.93 -15.51 0.37
CA LYS A 600 26.53 -16.91 0.63
C LYS A 600 26.23 -17.17 2.11
N ASN A 601 27.02 -16.60 3.02
CA ASN A 601 26.80 -16.76 4.46
C ASN A 601 25.54 -16.04 4.93
N LYS A 602 25.32 -14.79 4.50
CA LYS A 602 24.10 -14.02 4.84
C LYS A 602 22.85 -14.68 4.25
N ALA A 603 22.89 -15.20 3.03
CA ALA A 603 21.78 -15.94 2.42
C ALA A 603 21.38 -17.18 3.23
N ARG A 604 22.35 -17.88 3.86
CA ARG A 604 22.07 -19.01 4.75
C ARG A 604 21.45 -18.58 6.08
N GLN A 605 21.76 -17.38 6.57
CA GLN A 605 21.26 -16.86 7.84
C GLN A 605 19.85 -16.26 7.69
N GLN A 606 19.58 -15.54 6.59
CA GLN A 606 18.31 -14.86 6.32
C GLN A 606 17.41 -15.70 5.40
N LYS A 607 16.95 -16.85 5.87
CA LYS A 607 16.15 -17.80 5.07
C LYS A 607 14.70 -17.33 4.79
N ARG A 608 14.15 -16.43 5.61
CA ARG A 608 12.76 -15.96 5.50
C ARG A 608 12.69 -14.63 4.74
N LEU A 609 12.92 -14.70 3.44
CA LEU A 609 12.77 -13.55 2.55
C LEU A 609 11.47 -13.66 1.73
N PRO A 610 10.85 -12.54 1.34
CA PRO A 610 9.83 -12.50 0.29
C PRO A 610 10.31 -13.18 -0.99
N LYS A 611 9.36 -13.74 -1.78
CA LYS A 611 9.69 -14.51 -3.00
C LYS A 611 10.59 -13.72 -3.98
N GLU A 612 10.25 -12.45 -4.21
CA GLU A 612 11.00 -11.53 -5.08
C GLU A 612 12.46 -11.35 -4.64
N TYR A 613 12.73 -11.16 -3.34
CA TYR A 613 14.08 -11.03 -2.82
C TYR A 613 14.86 -12.35 -2.82
N LYS A 614 14.15 -13.50 -2.68
CA LYS A 614 14.80 -14.80 -2.84
C LYS A 614 15.36 -15.00 -4.23
N VAL A 615 14.60 -14.61 -5.27
CA VAL A 615 15.04 -14.69 -6.66
C VAL A 615 16.28 -13.84 -6.87
N LEU A 616 16.27 -12.58 -6.45
CA LEU A 616 17.43 -11.68 -6.56
C LEU A 616 18.68 -12.26 -5.87
N VAL A 617 18.55 -12.73 -4.62
CA VAL A 617 19.66 -13.30 -3.85
C VAL A 617 20.19 -14.60 -4.50
N SER A 618 19.31 -15.45 -5.02
CA SER A 618 19.68 -16.68 -5.73
C SER A 618 20.45 -16.37 -7.00
N THR A 619 19.92 -15.45 -7.83
CA THR A 619 20.54 -15.01 -9.09
C THR A 619 21.92 -14.39 -8.83
N ALA A 620 22.03 -13.44 -7.89
CA ALA A 620 23.30 -12.84 -7.54
C ALA A 620 24.31 -13.88 -7.02
N THR A 621 23.87 -14.83 -6.20
CA THR A 621 24.75 -15.90 -5.65
C THR A 621 25.29 -16.83 -6.74
N SER A 622 24.47 -17.17 -7.75
CA SER A 622 24.87 -18.05 -8.86
C SER A 622 25.72 -17.33 -9.92
N ASN A 623 25.40 -16.08 -10.24
CA ASN A 623 26.06 -15.33 -11.30
C ASN A 623 27.41 -14.75 -10.87
N LEU A 624 27.55 -14.34 -9.62
CA LEU A 624 28.77 -13.67 -9.14
C LEU A 624 30.06 -14.48 -9.39
N PRO A 625 30.16 -15.79 -9.10
CA PRO A 625 31.37 -16.56 -9.40
C PRO A 625 31.69 -16.66 -10.90
N ARG A 626 30.64 -16.79 -11.73
CA ARG A 626 30.76 -16.83 -13.19
C ARG A 626 31.28 -15.51 -13.74
N PHE A 627 30.72 -14.40 -13.27
CA PHE A 627 31.14 -13.05 -13.65
C PHE A 627 32.59 -12.76 -13.23
N ILE A 628 32.99 -13.09 -12.00
CA ILE A 628 34.37 -12.92 -11.53
C ILE A 628 35.35 -13.68 -12.44
N LYS A 629 35.04 -14.92 -12.80
CA LYS A 629 35.87 -15.74 -13.70
C LYS A 629 35.95 -15.08 -15.07
N TYR A 630 34.83 -14.73 -15.66
CA TYR A 630 34.74 -14.07 -16.98
C TYR A 630 35.57 -12.78 -17.03
N LYS A 631 35.37 -11.86 -16.10
CA LYS A 631 36.11 -10.59 -16.06
C LYS A 631 37.61 -10.76 -15.76
N LYS A 632 38.02 -11.72 -14.93
CA LYS A 632 39.44 -12.04 -14.71
C LYS A 632 40.11 -12.51 -15.99
N ASP A 633 39.48 -13.39 -16.73
CA ASP A 633 40.01 -13.90 -18.01
C ASP A 633 40.17 -12.75 -19.04
N ARG A 634 39.25 -11.80 -19.05
CA ARG A 634 39.32 -10.62 -19.95
C ARG A 634 40.40 -9.64 -19.51
N ILE A 635 40.43 -9.25 -18.25
CA ILE A 635 41.45 -8.33 -17.71
C ILE A 635 42.86 -8.90 -17.89
N SER A 636 43.06 -10.22 -17.82
CA SER A 636 44.33 -10.85 -18.05
C SER A 636 44.86 -10.76 -19.50
N ARG A 637 44.00 -10.38 -20.44
CA ARG A 637 44.33 -10.21 -21.86
C ARG A 637 44.58 -8.75 -22.27
N LEU A 638 44.29 -7.79 -21.37
CA LEU A 638 44.62 -6.38 -21.52
C LEU A 638 46.13 -6.16 -21.29
#